data_c3693711c7ea8c36e6b40932bb7e8ac2
#
_entry.id   c3693711c7ea8c36e6b40932bb7e8ac2
#
_cell.length_a   1.000
_cell.length_b   1.000
_cell.length_c   1.000
_cell.angle_alpha   90.00
_cell.angle_beta   90.00
_cell.angle_gamma   90.00
#
_symmetry.space_group_name_H-M   'P 1'
#
loop_
_entity.id
_entity.type
_entity.pdbx_description
1 polymer ?
#
loop_
_entity_poly.entity_id
_entity_poly.type
_entity_poly.pdbx_seq_one_letter_code
_entity_poly.pdbx_strand_id
1 'polypeptide(L)'
;MPGLGASLGRGGATDFQQALQHADCVLIQGSSMAEAHPVGFRWVMKAKERGARVIHVDPRYSRTSQLADRHVPIRAGTDIAFLGGLIRHVIETESYFREYVVNYTNAPTILREDFRDTEDLGGLFSGWDPETATYDPASWAYAGTGSGGTHGDDQTHTSLGQDETSGAGMDVAGAERDETLEHPRCVFQVLRRHFGRYTPEMVQRVCGISADDFHAVADALIANSGRERTTALCYAVGWTQHTAGAQMIRAAAILQLLLGNIGRPGGGIVALRGHASIQGSTDIPTLFDILPGYLTMPRAREDGMALGDYLEVGGQERGWWAHFDAYVVSLLKAWFGEAATEENEWGFRALPKLTGNHSHFATMMRALDGGVEGLFLMGQNPAVGSQHAGLQRRALASLKWLVVRDLAEIESATFWRDSPEVDSGELRTEDIETEVFLMPAAAHVEKEGSFTNTQRLLQWRDRALSPPGDARSELWFMHELHKRVRAHYEGSERERDWPVLNLTWDYPEDPRTGEPDVHAVLREINGYRVADRELVDSFTELRDDGSTACGCWIYSGVYAGGVNQARRRDPGDLDAPGGWVSPEWGWAWPLNRRILYNRASADPEGRPWSERKRYVWWDPEAERWTGYDVPDFPPEKRPDYRAPDDALAMDAISGDDPFIMMPDGRGWLFAPTGLLDGPLPAHYEPFESPVQNVLYPKLEMNPAAVKWQRPENPYNGFGDPRYPIVATSFRLTEHHTAGGMSRNVPWLGELQPEMFAEIDPALAADRGIEDGGWMTIETERGEIEARAKVTRRVRPLRLDGRVVHQIALPWHWGYTGPYRGDSTNDLGALSGEPNVNIQESKAFSCDVRAGRRSGASTARLAGASLGKPVGPGEDDPAAEYPSEIT
;
A
#
# COMPACT_ATOMS: atom_id res chain seq x y z
N MET A 1 -4.00 1.38 -0.83
CA MET A 1 -4.83 1.84 -1.98
C MET A 1 -6.22 2.26 -1.52
N PRO A 2 -7.15 1.38 -1.06
CA PRO A 2 -8.54 1.75 -0.81
C PRO A 2 -8.72 2.88 0.21
N GLY A 3 -7.94 2.92 1.29
CA GLY A 3 -8.09 3.98 2.29
C GLY A 3 -7.86 5.41 1.79
N LEU A 4 -6.92 5.63 0.86
CA LEU A 4 -6.75 6.92 0.20
C LEU A 4 -7.67 7.05 -1.03
N GLY A 5 -7.91 5.97 -1.77
CA GLY A 5 -8.80 5.95 -2.92
C GLY A 5 -10.21 6.38 -2.55
N ALA A 6 -10.82 5.76 -1.55
CA ALA A 6 -12.16 6.09 -1.05
C ALA A 6 -12.27 7.47 -0.37
N SER A 7 -11.15 8.13 -0.10
CA SER A 7 -11.16 9.49 0.47
C SER A 7 -10.87 10.57 -0.55
N LEU A 8 -10.02 10.26 -1.55
CA LEU A 8 -9.41 11.25 -2.44
C LEU A 8 -9.44 10.84 -3.93
N GLY A 9 -9.99 9.66 -4.23
CA GLY A 9 -10.07 9.11 -5.58
C GLY A 9 -8.80 8.40 -6.07
N ARG A 10 -7.72 8.41 -5.29
CA ARG A 10 -6.46 7.77 -5.69
C ARG A 10 -5.64 7.24 -4.53
N GLY A 11 -5.12 6.03 -4.65
CA GLY A 11 -4.28 5.37 -3.65
C GLY A 11 -2.81 5.74 -3.76
N GLY A 12 -2.45 7.00 -3.69
CA GLY A 12 -1.08 7.49 -3.75
C GLY A 12 -0.77 8.55 -2.70
N ALA A 13 0.52 8.80 -2.44
CA ALA A 13 0.92 9.94 -1.62
C ALA A 13 0.41 11.25 -2.25
N THR A 14 -0.19 12.12 -1.44
CA THR A 14 -0.78 13.37 -1.93
C THR A 14 0.27 14.46 -2.13
N ASP A 15 1.44 14.29 -1.50
CA ASP A 15 2.57 15.20 -1.60
C ASP A 15 3.87 14.42 -1.79
N PHE A 16 4.93 15.07 -2.21
CA PHE A 16 6.24 14.43 -2.38
C PHE A 16 7.14 14.71 -1.15
N GLN A 17 8.09 13.81 -0.92
CA GLN A 17 8.86 13.83 0.33
C GLN A 17 9.67 15.10 0.52
N GLN A 18 10.17 15.73 -0.56
CA GLN A 18 10.90 16.99 -0.48
C GLN A 18 10.03 18.13 0.06
N ALA A 19 8.72 18.10 -0.14
CA ALA A 19 7.80 19.09 0.39
C ALA A 19 7.70 19.07 1.92
N LEU A 20 8.04 17.95 2.57
CA LEU A 20 8.07 17.84 4.04
C LEU A 20 8.91 18.92 4.70
N GLN A 21 9.96 19.43 4.03
CA GLN A 21 10.76 20.54 4.56
C GLN A 21 9.94 21.80 4.81
N HIS A 22 8.75 21.93 4.23
CA HIS A 22 7.85 23.07 4.40
C HIS A 22 6.71 22.80 5.41
N ALA A 23 6.67 21.62 6.03
CA ALA A 23 5.72 21.34 7.09
C ALA A 23 5.99 22.21 8.33
N ASP A 24 4.95 22.64 9.02
CA ASP A 24 5.03 23.29 10.32
C ASP A 24 4.90 22.25 11.46
N CYS A 25 4.29 21.08 11.17
CA CYS A 25 4.32 19.89 12.01
C CYS A 25 4.43 18.64 11.11
N VAL A 26 5.12 17.61 11.61
CA VAL A 26 5.17 16.29 10.96
C VAL A 26 4.76 15.26 12.00
N LEU A 27 3.62 14.61 11.75
CA LEU A 27 3.17 13.44 12.50
C LEU A 27 3.63 12.19 11.77
N ILE A 28 4.46 11.38 12.41
CA ILE A 28 4.90 10.07 11.91
C ILE A 28 4.22 9.00 12.76
N GLN A 29 3.38 8.18 12.16
CA GLN A 29 2.66 7.11 12.86
C GLN A 29 2.73 5.81 12.10
N GLY A 30 2.99 4.69 12.79
CA GLY A 30 3.12 3.39 12.17
C GLY A 30 4.33 3.26 11.22
N SER A 31 5.41 4.02 11.47
CA SER A 31 6.63 4.01 10.67
C SER A 31 7.86 4.39 11.47
N SER A 32 8.89 3.55 11.46
CA SER A 32 10.24 3.97 11.87
C SER A 32 10.97 4.63 10.69
N MET A 33 10.52 5.84 10.30
CA MET A 33 10.93 6.52 9.07
C MET A 33 12.45 6.77 9.00
N ALA A 34 13.08 7.13 10.12
CA ALA A 34 14.52 7.35 10.17
C ALA A 34 15.36 6.09 9.90
N GLU A 35 14.80 4.91 10.20
CA GLU A 35 15.46 3.61 9.98
C GLU A 35 15.10 3.01 8.61
N ALA A 36 13.83 3.02 8.23
CA ALA A 36 13.34 2.37 7.02
C ALA A 36 13.32 3.29 5.78
N HIS A 37 13.30 4.61 5.95
CA HIS A 37 13.24 5.60 4.88
C HIS A 37 14.20 6.79 5.12
N PRO A 38 15.51 6.52 5.35
CA PRO A 38 16.45 7.54 5.81
C PRO A 38 16.63 8.71 4.82
N VAL A 39 16.58 8.42 3.51
CA VAL A 39 16.71 9.43 2.46
C VAL A 39 15.51 10.41 2.48
N GLY A 40 14.30 9.90 2.75
CA GLY A 40 13.11 10.74 2.93
C GLY A 40 13.13 11.50 4.26
N PHE A 41 13.63 10.87 5.32
CA PHE A 41 13.66 11.45 6.66
C PHE A 41 14.52 12.72 6.76
N ARG A 42 15.53 12.89 5.90
CA ARG A 42 16.30 14.14 5.82
C ARG A 42 15.43 15.39 5.64
N TRP A 43 14.29 15.25 4.94
CA TRP A 43 13.37 16.37 4.73
C TRP A 43 12.57 16.71 5.99
N VAL A 44 12.27 15.71 6.83
CA VAL A 44 11.72 15.92 8.16
C VAL A 44 12.72 16.69 9.04
N MET A 45 14.01 16.32 8.97
CA MET A 45 15.04 17.05 9.70
C MET A 45 15.19 18.49 9.22
N LYS A 46 15.08 18.75 7.91
CA LYS A 46 15.05 20.13 7.39
C LYS A 46 13.82 20.92 7.85
N ALA A 47 12.65 20.29 7.97
CA ALA A 47 11.49 20.93 8.58
C ALA A 47 11.78 21.29 10.04
N LYS A 48 12.34 20.36 10.81
CA LYS A 48 12.70 20.57 12.22
C LYS A 48 13.71 21.71 12.41
N GLU A 49 14.73 21.80 11.56
CA GLU A 49 15.68 22.91 11.54
C GLU A 49 15.01 24.27 11.32
N ARG A 50 13.87 24.30 10.62
CA ARG A 50 13.04 25.49 10.39
C ARG A 50 12.02 25.74 11.49
N GLY A 51 12.00 24.92 12.55
CA GLY A 51 11.14 25.08 13.71
C GLY A 51 9.86 24.23 13.65
N ALA A 52 9.72 23.31 12.71
CA ALA A 52 8.61 22.39 12.68
C ALA A 52 8.61 21.45 13.91
N ARG A 53 7.43 21.09 14.40
CA ARG A 53 7.26 20.05 15.40
C ARG A 53 7.30 18.69 14.75
N VAL A 54 8.03 17.74 15.34
CA VAL A 54 8.07 16.34 14.90
C VAL A 54 7.54 15.46 16.01
N ILE A 55 6.46 14.73 15.71
CA ILE A 55 5.79 13.84 16.65
C ILE A 55 5.86 12.42 16.07
N HIS A 56 6.25 11.46 16.91
CA HIS A 56 6.27 10.05 16.56
C HIS A 56 5.34 9.26 17.46
N VAL A 57 4.33 8.61 16.86
CA VAL A 57 3.38 7.72 17.53
C VAL A 57 3.67 6.30 17.09
N ASP A 58 4.17 5.48 18.00
CA ASP A 58 4.60 4.10 17.68
C ASP A 58 4.66 3.27 18.97
N PRO A 59 4.31 1.97 18.96
CA PRO A 59 4.47 1.10 20.12
C PRO A 59 5.89 1.03 20.66
N ARG A 60 6.88 1.19 19.76
CA ARG A 60 8.30 1.04 20.04
C ARG A 60 9.04 2.36 19.94
N TYR A 61 9.89 2.66 20.92
CA TYR A 61 10.85 3.77 20.84
C TYR A 61 11.99 3.40 19.87
N SER A 62 12.07 4.10 18.74
CA SER A 62 13.01 3.86 17.64
C SER A 62 13.95 5.05 17.42
N ARG A 63 14.84 4.96 16.42
CA ARG A 63 15.65 6.09 16.00
C ARG A 63 14.80 7.29 15.52
N THR A 64 13.63 7.04 14.97
CA THR A 64 12.66 8.10 14.65
C THR A 64 12.19 8.81 15.91
N SER A 65 11.86 8.04 16.97
CA SER A 65 11.46 8.59 18.28
C SER A 65 12.55 9.46 18.91
N GLN A 66 13.81 9.05 18.76
CA GLN A 66 14.97 9.78 19.30
C GLN A 66 15.11 11.16 18.66
N LEU A 67 14.74 11.30 17.40
CA LEU A 67 14.84 12.56 16.64
C LEU A 67 13.55 13.38 16.66
N ALA A 68 12.45 12.82 17.13
CA ALA A 68 11.18 13.51 17.33
C ALA A 68 11.23 14.44 18.56
N ASP A 69 10.37 15.45 18.60
CA ASP A 69 10.17 16.30 19.77
C ASP A 69 9.34 15.60 20.84
N ARG A 70 8.48 14.66 20.41
CA ARG A 70 7.68 13.81 21.30
C ARG A 70 7.52 12.42 20.71
N HIS A 71 7.71 11.40 21.54
CA HIS A 71 7.30 10.03 21.27
C HIS A 71 6.10 9.69 22.13
N VAL A 72 5.05 9.18 21.50
CA VAL A 72 3.81 8.74 22.15
C VAL A 72 3.70 7.24 21.96
N PRO A 73 3.88 6.42 23.02
CA PRO A 73 3.67 5.00 22.93
C PRO A 73 2.17 4.70 22.79
N ILE A 74 1.85 3.78 21.87
CA ILE A 74 0.49 3.34 21.59
C ILE A 74 0.41 1.82 21.67
N ARG A 75 -0.73 1.27 22.05
CA ARG A 75 -1.00 -0.16 21.87
C ARG A 75 -1.14 -0.46 20.37
N ALA A 76 -0.41 -1.44 19.88
CA ALA A 76 -0.49 -1.84 18.48
C ALA A 76 -1.94 -2.20 18.10
N GLY A 77 -2.40 -1.73 16.94
CA GLY A 77 -3.74 -1.98 16.41
C GLY A 77 -4.84 -1.05 16.90
N THR A 78 -4.53 0.02 17.67
CA THR A 78 -5.53 0.94 18.20
C THR A 78 -5.51 2.34 17.57
N ASP A 79 -4.90 2.44 16.42
CA ASP A 79 -4.66 3.70 15.71
C ASP A 79 -5.95 4.46 15.39
N ILE A 80 -7.03 3.76 15.02
CA ILE A 80 -8.34 4.38 14.75
C ILE A 80 -8.89 5.06 16.00
N ALA A 81 -8.73 4.45 17.18
CA ALA A 81 -9.23 5.06 18.42
C ALA A 81 -8.47 6.36 18.74
N PHE A 82 -7.15 6.39 18.51
CA PHE A 82 -6.35 7.59 18.68
C PHE A 82 -6.70 8.68 17.65
N LEU A 83 -6.71 8.34 16.35
CA LEU A 83 -7.07 9.28 15.29
C LEU A 83 -8.52 9.76 15.41
N GLY A 84 -9.44 8.88 15.78
CA GLY A 84 -10.83 9.23 16.07
C GLY A 84 -10.95 10.23 17.22
N GLY A 85 -10.13 10.08 18.27
CA GLY A 85 -10.01 11.06 19.34
C GLY A 85 -9.53 12.43 18.86
N LEU A 86 -8.53 12.44 17.96
CA LEU A 86 -8.03 13.69 17.35
C LEU A 86 -9.11 14.35 16.47
N ILE A 87 -9.83 13.55 15.64
CA ILE A 87 -10.94 14.04 14.81
C ILE A 87 -12.03 14.66 15.70
N ARG A 88 -12.44 13.94 16.75
CA ARG A 88 -13.39 14.45 17.73
C ARG A 88 -12.92 15.79 18.32
N HIS A 89 -11.67 15.85 18.78
CA HIS A 89 -11.13 17.05 19.41
C HIS A 89 -11.15 18.25 18.47
N VAL A 90 -10.75 18.06 17.19
CA VAL A 90 -10.79 19.11 16.15
C VAL A 90 -12.21 19.59 15.88
N ILE A 91 -13.20 18.70 15.86
CA ILE A 91 -14.61 19.06 15.64
C ILE A 91 -15.19 19.78 16.86
N GLU A 92 -14.99 19.26 18.08
CA GLU A 92 -15.57 19.81 19.32
C GLU A 92 -14.97 21.17 19.72
N THR A 93 -13.70 21.41 19.39
CA THR A 93 -13.03 22.69 19.62
C THR A 93 -13.17 23.67 18.45
N GLU A 94 -13.92 23.30 17.40
CA GLU A 94 -14.11 24.07 16.16
C GLU A 94 -12.79 24.50 15.52
N SER A 95 -11.75 23.65 15.67
CA SER A 95 -10.39 23.93 15.19
C SER A 95 -10.12 23.43 13.75
N TYR A 96 -11.17 23.02 13.04
CA TYR A 96 -11.08 22.64 11.62
C TYR A 96 -11.02 23.90 10.73
N PHE A 97 -10.43 23.74 9.53
CA PHE A 97 -10.35 24.83 8.56
C PHE A 97 -11.69 24.94 7.80
N ARG A 98 -12.64 25.72 8.36
CA ARG A 98 -14.05 25.74 7.94
C ARG A 98 -14.23 25.99 6.43
N GLU A 99 -13.54 27.02 5.88
CA GLU A 99 -13.70 27.36 4.45
C GLU A 99 -13.24 26.23 3.54
N TYR A 100 -12.14 25.54 3.89
CA TYR A 100 -11.66 24.38 3.16
C TYR A 100 -12.65 23.20 3.28
N VAL A 101 -13.15 22.92 4.47
CA VAL A 101 -14.08 21.83 4.76
C VAL A 101 -15.39 22.01 4.00
N VAL A 102 -15.99 23.22 4.02
CA VAL A 102 -17.25 23.49 3.34
C VAL A 102 -17.12 23.41 1.83
N ASN A 103 -16.04 23.97 1.26
CA ASN A 103 -15.90 24.06 -0.19
C ASN A 103 -15.31 22.80 -0.82
N TYR A 104 -14.41 22.08 -0.12
CA TYR A 104 -13.57 21.05 -0.73
C TYR A 104 -13.83 19.65 -0.21
N THR A 105 -14.82 19.48 0.68
CA THR A 105 -15.19 18.14 1.17
C THR A 105 -16.69 17.88 1.05
N ASN A 106 -17.09 16.63 1.25
CA ASN A 106 -18.49 16.26 1.34
C ASN A 106 -19.11 16.50 2.74
N ALA A 107 -18.45 17.28 3.62
CA ALA A 107 -18.98 17.65 4.93
C ALA A 107 -20.41 18.24 4.91
N PRO A 108 -20.75 19.16 3.95
CA PRO A 108 -22.09 19.72 3.84
C PRO A 108 -23.14 18.77 3.29
N THR A 109 -22.75 17.65 2.66
CA THR A 109 -23.69 16.76 1.96
C THR A 109 -24.59 16.02 2.95
N ILE A 110 -25.89 15.94 2.68
CA ILE A 110 -26.90 15.34 3.55
C ILE A 110 -27.06 13.87 3.20
N LEU A 111 -27.02 12.98 4.22
CA LEU A 111 -27.21 11.54 4.06
C LEU A 111 -28.69 11.16 4.07
N ARG A 112 -29.04 10.11 3.39
CA ARG A 112 -30.39 9.53 3.38
C ARG A 112 -30.86 9.15 4.78
N GLU A 113 -32.18 9.14 5.01
CA GLU A 113 -32.78 8.87 6.29
C GLU A 113 -32.59 7.43 6.79
N ASP A 114 -32.35 6.48 5.88
CA ASP A 114 -32.18 5.07 6.19
C ASP A 114 -30.74 4.69 6.62
N PHE A 115 -29.76 5.56 6.43
CA PHE A 115 -28.43 5.34 6.97
C PHE A 115 -28.44 5.26 8.51
N ARG A 116 -27.75 4.25 9.05
CA ARG A 116 -27.48 4.08 10.48
C ARG A 116 -25.99 3.84 10.68
N ASP A 117 -25.43 4.52 11.69
CA ASP A 117 -24.01 4.37 12.04
C ASP A 117 -23.78 3.38 13.19
N THR A 118 -22.53 3.21 13.60
CA THR A 118 -22.13 2.33 14.69
C THR A 118 -22.76 2.69 16.04
N GLU A 119 -23.18 3.95 16.22
CA GLU A 119 -23.87 4.42 17.42
C GLU A 119 -25.31 3.89 17.50
N ASP A 120 -25.92 3.66 16.36
CA ASP A 120 -27.29 3.12 16.28
C ASP A 120 -27.31 1.59 16.39
N LEU A 121 -26.27 0.91 15.86
CA LEU A 121 -26.26 -0.54 15.65
C LEU A 121 -25.17 -1.26 16.48
N GLY A 122 -24.64 -0.62 17.52
CA GLY A 122 -23.73 -1.24 18.47
C GLY A 122 -22.38 -1.68 17.87
N GLY A 123 -21.89 -0.92 16.92
CA GLY A 123 -20.62 -1.17 16.23
C GLY A 123 -20.75 -1.56 14.76
N LEU A 124 -21.97 -1.77 14.27
CA LEU A 124 -22.25 -2.07 12.86
C LEU A 124 -22.79 -0.84 12.13
N PHE A 125 -22.65 -0.80 10.83
CA PHE A 125 -23.36 0.13 9.95
C PHE A 125 -24.60 -0.53 9.36
N SER A 126 -25.53 0.28 8.83
CA SER A 126 -26.67 -0.25 8.07
C SER A 126 -26.19 -0.99 6.82
N GLY A 127 -26.94 -2.02 6.42
CA GLY A 127 -26.60 -2.90 5.30
C GLY A 127 -25.76 -4.13 5.69
N TRP A 128 -25.46 -4.37 6.98
CA TRP A 128 -24.72 -5.54 7.41
C TRP A 128 -25.48 -6.86 7.17
N ASP A 129 -24.86 -7.77 6.45
CA ASP A 129 -25.34 -9.15 6.29
C ASP A 129 -24.40 -10.12 7.04
N PRO A 130 -24.90 -10.76 8.11
CA PRO A 130 -24.11 -11.70 8.89
C PRO A 130 -23.84 -13.04 8.18
N GLU A 131 -24.59 -13.40 7.13
CA GLU A 131 -24.41 -14.67 6.41
C GLU A 131 -23.21 -14.59 5.46
N THR A 132 -23.04 -13.45 4.82
CA THR A 132 -21.93 -13.18 3.89
C THR A 132 -20.76 -12.47 4.56
N ALA A 133 -20.96 -11.91 5.76
CA ALA A 133 -20.01 -11.02 6.46
C ALA A 133 -19.61 -9.79 5.62
N THR A 134 -20.58 -9.18 4.95
CA THR A 134 -20.42 -8.03 4.06
C THR A 134 -21.45 -6.94 4.35
N TYR A 135 -21.24 -5.76 3.75
CA TYR A 135 -22.20 -4.67 3.80
C TYR A 135 -22.82 -4.40 2.44
N ASP A 136 -24.14 -4.21 2.39
CA ASP A 136 -24.83 -3.57 1.27
C ASP A 136 -24.80 -2.05 1.48
N PRO A 137 -24.11 -1.27 0.62
CA PRO A 137 -24.00 0.18 0.76
C PRO A 137 -25.24 0.96 0.29
N ALA A 138 -26.32 0.30 -0.11
CA ALA A 138 -27.51 0.96 -0.65
C ALA A 138 -28.07 2.08 0.25
N SER A 139 -27.93 1.94 1.58
CA SER A 139 -28.35 2.97 2.55
C SER A 139 -27.32 4.08 2.78
N TRP A 140 -26.12 3.99 2.19
CA TRP A 140 -25.03 4.98 2.41
C TRP A 140 -25.10 6.16 1.45
N ALA A 141 -26.14 6.23 0.62
CA ALA A 141 -26.34 7.27 -0.37
C ALA A 141 -26.63 8.65 0.24
N TYR A 142 -26.53 9.67 -0.59
CA TYR A 142 -26.92 11.04 -0.25
C TYR A 142 -28.41 11.27 -0.45
N ALA A 143 -28.99 12.21 0.30
CA ALA A 143 -30.33 12.71 0.05
C ALA A 143 -30.38 13.44 -1.31
N GLY A 144 -31.46 13.22 -2.06
CA GLY A 144 -31.63 13.80 -3.41
C GLY A 144 -31.01 12.98 -4.54
N THR A 145 -30.24 11.95 -4.23
CA THR A 145 -29.66 11.04 -5.24
C THR A 145 -30.40 9.70 -5.29
N GLY A 146 -30.11 8.88 -6.30
CA GLY A 146 -30.57 7.50 -6.40
C GLY A 146 -30.09 6.59 -5.26
N SER A 147 -30.06 5.29 -5.46
CA SER A 147 -29.47 4.35 -4.50
C SER A 147 -27.96 4.57 -4.38
N GLY A 148 -27.38 4.29 -3.22
CA GLY A 148 -25.93 4.23 -3.03
C GLY A 148 -25.28 3.26 -4.03
N GLY A 149 -23.94 3.34 -4.15
CA GLY A 149 -23.21 2.48 -5.06
C GLY A 149 -23.59 1.01 -4.87
N THR A 150 -23.74 0.29 -5.97
CA THR A 150 -23.90 -1.16 -5.91
C THR A 150 -22.52 -1.80 -5.84
N HIS A 151 -22.24 -2.61 -4.83
CA HIS A 151 -21.21 -3.63 -5.01
C HIS A 151 -21.77 -4.61 -6.05
N GLY A 152 -21.01 -4.93 -7.10
CA GLY A 152 -21.43 -5.94 -8.05
C GLY A 152 -21.79 -7.26 -7.36
N ASP A 153 -22.66 -8.07 -7.95
CA ASP A 153 -23.23 -9.31 -7.39
C ASP A 153 -22.19 -10.33 -6.88
N ASP A 154 -20.91 -10.15 -7.16
CA ASP A 154 -19.83 -11.02 -6.71
C ASP A 154 -18.91 -10.22 -5.75
N GLN A 155 -19.29 -10.22 -4.47
CA GLN A 155 -18.52 -9.60 -3.37
C GLN A 155 -17.26 -10.41 -3.04
N THR A 156 -16.43 -10.68 -4.03
CA THR A 156 -15.09 -11.16 -3.74
C THR A 156 -14.25 -9.98 -3.26
N HIS A 157 -13.66 -10.12 -2.09
CA HIS A 157 -12.91 -9.15 -1.28
C HIS A 157 -11.71 -8.48 -1.96
N THR A 158 -11.79 -8.09 -3.22
CA THR A 158 -10.60 -7.66 -3.93
C THR A 158 -10.92 -6.88 -5.18
N SER A 159 -11.46 -5.70 -5.07
CA SER A 159 -11.35 -4.78 -6.18
C SER A 159 -10.52 -3.58 -5.80
N LEU A 160 -9.38 -3.46 -6.43
CA LEU A 160 -8.53 -2.28 -6.41
C LEU A 160 -8.75 -1.42 -7.65
N GLY A 161 -9.75 -1.79 -8.48
CA GLY A 161 -10.18 -0.99 -9.61
C GLY A 161 -10.54 0.43 -9.18
N GLN A 162 -10.28 1.39 -10.02
CA GLN A 162 -10.58 2.79 -9.73
C GLN A 162 -12.09 2.98 -9.45
N ASP A 163 -12.91 2.22 -10.15
CA ASP A 163 -14.36 2.32 -10.13
C ASP A 163 -14.96 2.01 -8.75
N GLU A 164 -14.40 1.03 -8.06
CA GLU A 164 -14.92 0.61 -6.75
C GLU A 164 -14.34 1.43 -5.59
N THR A 165 -13.11 1.93 -5.72
CA THR A 165 -12.45 2.71 -4.65
C THR A 165 -12.70 4.22 -4.73
N SER A 166 -13.08 4.74 -5.89
CA SER A 166 -13.29 6.18 -6.11
C SER A 166 -14.75 6.60 -6.20
N GLY A 167 -15.71 5.64 -6.05
CA GLY A 167 -17.12 5.93 -6.20
C GLY A 167 -17.56 6.14 -7.64
N ALA A 168 -16.84 5.57 -8.60
CA ALA A 168 -17.25 5.53 -9.99
C ALA A 168 -18.65 4.91 -10.13
N GLY A 169 -19.46 5.46 -11.01
CA GLY A 169 -20.85 5.05 -11.19
C GLY A 169 -21.80 5.49 -10.06
N MET A 170 -21.33 6.21 -9.04
CA MET A 170 -22.19 6.81 -8.05
C MET A 170 -22.83 8.09 -8.59
N ASP A 171 -24.14 8.11 -8.60
CA ASP A 171 -24.88 9.35 -8.90
C ASP A 171 -24.76 10.32 -7.72
N VAL A 172 -24.00 11.38 -7.90
CA VAL A 172 -23.84 12.48 -6.93
C VAL A 172 -24.58 13.74 -7.38
N ALA A 173 -25.17 13.72 -8.58
CA ALA A 173 -25.93 14.82 -9.10
C ALA A 173 -27.20 15.02 -8.26
N GLY A 174 -27.51 16.26 -7.90
CA GLY A 174 -28.68 16.57 -7.08
C GLY A 174 -28.54 16.29 -5.59
N ALA A 175 -27.38 15.88 -5.10
CA ALA A 175 -27.15 15.69 -3.66
C ALA A 175 -27.46 16.96 -2.87
N GLU A 176 -28.33 16.85 -1.86
CA GLU A 176 -28.70 17.95 -0.99
C GLU A 176 -27.52 18.35 -0.08
N ARG A 177 -27.35 19.66 0.13
CA ARG A 177 -26.24 20.21 0.90
C ARG A 177 -26.66 21.27 1.90
N ASP A 178 -25.99 21.31 3.04
CA ASP A 178 -26.11 22.35 4.06
C ASP A 178 -24.73 22.95 4.38
N GLU A 179 -24.42 24.10 3.80
CA GLU A 179 -23.12 24.79 4.00
C GLU A 179 -22.98 25.40 5.41
N THR A 180 -24.09 25.47 6.18
CA THR A 180 -24.00 25.86 7.58
C THR A 180 -23.36 24.78 8.44
N LEU A 181 -23.42 23.52 8.00
CA LEU A 181 -23.00 22.30 8.72
C LEU A 181 -23.87 22.00 9.95
N GLU A 182 -25.11 22.52 10.01
CA GLU A 182 -26.02 22.38 11.16
C GLU A 182 -27.06 21.28 10.96
N HIS A 183 -27.37 20.91 9.72
CA HIS A 183 -28.36 19.88 9.44
C HIS A 183 -27.94 18.56 10.09
N PRO A 184 -28.80 17.91 10.91
CA PRO A 184 -28.39 16.74 11.73
C PRO A 184 -27.93 15.52 10.92
N ARG A 185 -28.26 15.48 9.64
CA ARG A 185 -27.85 14.41 8.73
C ARG A 185 -26.79 14.84 7.71
N CYS A 186 -26.25 16.06 7.76
CA CYS A 186 -25.07 16.36 6.96
C CYS A 186 -23.87 15.52 7.45
N VAL A 187 -22.98 15.18 6.55
CA VAL A 187 -21.82 14.35 6.85
C VAL A 187 -21.06 14.89 8.07
N PHE A 188 -20.91 16.20 8.21
CA PHE A 188 -20.21 16.80 9.34
C PHE A 188 -20.85 16.45 10.72
N GLN A 189 -22.18 16.53 10.83
CA GLN A 189 -22.88 16.19 12.08
C GLN A 189 -22.89 14.67 12.32
N VAL A 190 -22.94 13.87 11.26
CA VAL A 190 -22.79 12.41 11.38
C VAL A 190 -21.39 12.06 11.89
N LEU A 191 -20.32 12.69 11.37
CA LEU A 191 -18.97 12.53 11.91
C LEU A 191 -18.86 12.93 13.38
N ARG A 192 -19.44 14.10 13.74
CA ARG A 192 -19.44 14.59 15.12
C ARG A 192 -20.06 13.57 16.08
N ARG A 193 -21.18 12.96 15.67
CA ARG A 193 -21.85 11.91 16.45
C ARG A 193 -21.01 10.64 16.50
N HIS A 194 -20.55 10.15 15.36
CA HIS A 194 -19.77 8.91 15.20
C HIS A 194 -18.50 8.94 16.06
N PHE A 195 -17.72 10.01 15.99
CA PHE A 195 -16.50 10.14 16.79
C PHE A 195 -16.76 10.64 18.22
N GLY A 196 -17.98 10.94 18.61
CA GLY A 196 -18.34 11.49 19.94
C GLY A 196 -17.85 10.63 21.11
N ARG A 197 -17.81 9.31 20.97
CA ARG A 197 -17.33 8.38 22.02
C ARG A 197 -15.81 8.29 22.18
N TYR A 198 -15.03 8.78 21.18
CA TYR A 198 -13.57 8.75 21.22
C TYR A 198 -13.00 9.89 22.09
N THR A 199 -13.42 9.96 23.36
CA THR A 199 -12.93 10.97 24.30
C THR A 199 -11.47 10.70 24.67
N PRO A 200 -10.71 11.69 25.20
CA PRO A 200 -9.35 11.45 25.69
C PRO A 200 -9.25 10.30 26.70
N GLU A 201 -10.27 10.15 27.56
CA GLU A 201 -10.34 9.04 28.52
C GLU A 201 -10.55 7.69 27.83
N MET A 202 -11.37 7.65 26.77
CA MET A 202 -11.54 6.44 25.95
C MET A 202 -10.27 6.11 25.18
N VAL A 203 -9.59 7.09 24.61
CA VAL A 203 -8.27 6.91 24.00
C VAL A 203 -7.27 6.33 24.99
N GLN A 204 -7.24 6.81 26.22
CA GLN A 204 -6.38 6.24 27.27
C GLN A 204 -6.75 4.79 27.58
N ARG A 205 -8.03 4.48 27.69
CA ARG A 205 -8.52 3.12 27.99
C ARG A 205 -8.19 2.13 26.89
N VAL A 206 -8.27 2.53 25.63
CA VAL A 206 -8.06 1.67 24.45
C VAL A 206 -6.59 1.63 24.05
N CYS A 207 -5.96 2.79 23.91
CA CYS A 207 -4.61 2.93 23.32
C CYS A 207 -3.50 2.93 24.37
N GLY A 208 -3.81 3.22 25.63
CA GLY A 208 -2.83 3.44 26.69
C GLY A 208 -2.12 4.79 26.61
N ILE A 209 -2.56 5.69 25.75
CA ILE A 209 -2.03 7.05 25.61
C ILE A 209 -2.56 7.91 26.76
N SER A 210 -1.68 8.61 27.46
CA SER A 210 -2.09 9.52 28.53
C SER A 210 -2.87 10.73 27.98
N ALA A 211 -3.77 11.31 28.80
CA ALA A 211 -4.47 12.53 28.42
C ALA A 211 -3.49 13.68 28.07
N ASP A 212 -2.38 13.79 28.82
CA ASP A 212 -1.34 14.80 28.54
C ASP A 212 -0.67 14.59 27.18
N ASP A 213 -0.35 13.34 26.82
CA ASP A 213 0.20 13.02 25.50
C ASP A 213 -0.81 13.28 24.40
N PHE A 214 -2.08 12.89 24.62
CA PHE A 214 -3.16 13.12 23.67
C PHE A 214 -3.33 14.62 23.39
N HIS A 215 -3.49 15.44 24.42
CA HIS A 215 -3.65 16.90 24.24
C HIS A 215 -2.42 17.54 23.63
N ALA A 216 -1.21 17.13 24.00
CA ALA A 216 0.01 17.67 23.41
C ALA A 216 0.11 17.38 21.91
N VAL A 217 -0.38 16.24 21.43
CA VAL A 217 -0.47 15.95 19.99
C VAL A 217 -1.57 16.77 19.34
N ALA A 218 -2.77 16.79 19.91
CA ALA A 218 -3.90 17.54 19.39
C ALA A 218 -3.58 19.04 19.25
N ASP A 219 -3.02 19.66 20.28
CA ASP A 219 -2.63 21.07 20.28
C ASP A 219 -1.55 21.36 19.23
N ALA A 220 -0.58 20.45 19.07
CA ALA A 220 0.46 20.62 18.07
C ALA A 220 -0.08 20.56 16.64
N LEU A 221 -1.03 19.65 16.35
CA LEU A 221 -1.67 19.55 15.04
C LEU A 221 -2.52 20.79 14.75
N ILE A 222 -3.35 21.21 15.68
CA ILE A 222 -4.22 22.38 15.54
C ILE A 222 -3.38 23.66 15.34
N ALA A 223 -2.37 23.88 16.19
CA ALA A 223 -1.52 25.06 16.11
C ALA A 223 -0.70 25.15 14.80
N ASN A 224 -0.52 24.02 14.11
CA ASN A 224 0.30 23.92 12.90
C ASN A 224 -0.50 23.49 11.67
N SER A 225 -1.80 23.74 11.66
CA SER A 225 -2.68 23.52 10.50
C SER A 225 -3.56 24.73 10.25
N GLY A 226 -4.43 24.67 9.25
CA GLY A 226 -5.34 25.75 8.89
C GLY A 226 -4.74 26.69 7.83
N ARG A 227 -5.20 27.95 7.78
CA ARG A 227 -4.92 28.85 6.66
C ARG A 227 -3.43 29.06 6.40
N GLU A 228 -2.64 29.34 7.43
CA GLU A 228 -1.23 29.78 7.29
C GLU A 228 -0.21 28.67 7.49
N ARG A 229 -0.63 27.51 7.99
CA ARG A 229 0.23 26.40 8.37
C ARG A 229 -0.26 25.08 7.83
N THR A 230 0.64 24.10 7.74
CA THR A 230 0.31 22.75 7.30
C THR A 230 1.01 21.70 8.14
N THR A 231 0.29 20.62 8.41
CA THR A 231 0.82 19.41 9.04
C THR A 231 0.90 18.31 7.99
N ALA A 232 2.07 17.66 7.87
CA ALA A 232 2.23 16.43 7.11
C ALA A 232 2.03 15.21 8.00
N LEU A 233 1.40 14.17 7.45
CA LEU A 233 1.25 12.88 8.08
C LEU A 233 1.99 11.81 7.29
N CYS A 234 2.95 11.13 7.94
CA CYS A 234 3.74 10.05 7.33
C CYS A 234 3.39 8.71 7.97
N TYR A 235 3.10 7.69 7.16
CA TYR A 235 2.81 6.34 7.65
C TYR A 235 3.46 5.27 6.76
N ALA A 236 3.59 4.07 7.30
CA ALA A 236 4.07 2.91 6.56
C ALA A 236 3.28 1.64 6.91
N VAL A 237 3.92 0.48 6.85
CA VAL A 237 3.28 -0.83 7.07
C VAL A 237 2.76 -1.04 8.51
N GLY A 238 3.15 -0.20 9.46
CA GLY A 238 2.57 -0.17 10.80
C GLY A 238 1.05 0.09 10.80
N TRP A 239 0.51 0.69 9.73
CA TRP A 239 -0.93 0.83 9.53
C TRP A 239 -1.50 -0.21 8.57
N THR A 240 -0.79 -0.49 7.46
CA THR A 240 -1.37 -1.32 6.41
C THR A 240 -1.46 -2.80 6.76
N GLN A 241 -0.62 -3.29 7.68
CA GLN A 241 -0.62 -4.69 8.09
C GLN A 241 -1.49 -4.95 9.33
N HIS A 242 -2.74 -4.49 9.25
CA HIS A 242 -3.82 -4.70 10.23
C HIS A 242 -5.13 -5.05 9.53
N THR A 243 -6.00 -5.79 10.20
CA THR A 243 -7.35 -6.10 9.73
C THR A 243 -8.28 -4.88 9.60
N ALA A 244 -7.85 -3.72 10.05
CA ALA A 244 -8.51 -2.43 9.87
C ALA A 244 -7.61 -1.40 9.16
N GLY A 245 -6.62 -1.86 8.40
CA GLY A 245 -5.57 -1.00 7.82
C GLY A 245 -6.10 0.07 6.87
N ALA A 246 -7.06 -0.23 6.01
CA ALA A 246 -7.69 0.75 5.14
C ALA A 246 -8.39 1.86 5.92
N GLN A 247 -9.11 1.51 6.98
CA GLN A 247 -9.82 2.46 7.83
C GLN A 247 -8.88 3.31 8.70
N MET A 248 -7.70 2.78 9.11
CA MET A 248 -6.66 3.60 9.76
C MET A 248 -6.19 4.73 8.84
N ILE A 249 -5.96 4.42 7.58
CA ILE A 249 -5.55 5.40 6.56
C ILE A 249 -6.68 6.40 6.29
N ARG A 250 -7.93 5.94 6.26
CA ARG A 250 -9.09 6.82 6.11
C ARG A 250 -9.24 7.79 7.28
N ALA A 251 -9.08 7.32 8.52
CA ALA A 251 -9.10 8.20 9.69
C ALA A 251 -8.07 9.33 9.57
N ALA A 252 -6.88 9.02 9.07
CA ALA A 252 -5.88 10.03 8.79
C ALA A 252 -6.27 10.99 7.65
N ALA A 253 -6.91 10.48 6.58
CA ALA A 253 -7.40 11.31 5.48
C ALA A 253 -8.50 12.27 5.96
N ILE A 254 -9.45 11.79 6.77
CA ILE A 254 -10.50 12.62 7.41
C ILE A 254 -9.86 13.73 8.24
N LEU A 255 -8.90 13.41 9.11
CA LEU A 255 -8.20 14.39 9.93
C LEU A 255 -7.50 15.46 9.08
N GLN A 256 -6.79 15.05 8.02
CA GLN A 256 -6.07 15.95 7.13
C GLN A 256 -6.99 16.83 6.28
N LEU A 257 -8.14 16.33 5.87
CA LEU A 257 -9.19 17.11 5.19
C LEU A 257 -9.82 18.14 6.13
N LEU A 258 -10.16 17.77 7.36
CA LEU A 258 -10.70 18.69 8.36
C LEU A 258 -9.72 19.84 8.66
N LEU A 259 -8.43 19.53 8.75
CA LEU A 259 -7.37 20.52 9.02
C LEU A 259 -6.96 21.33 7.77
N GLY A 260 -7.47 20.98 6.57
CA GLY A 260 -7.17 21.66 5.32
C GLY A 260 -5.72 21.49 4.85
N ASN A 261 -5.11 20.33 5.08
CA ASN A 261 -3.70 20.08 4.78
C ASN A 261 -3.43 19.47 3.41
N ILE A 262 -4.45 18.87 2.76
CA ILE A 262 -4.27 18.20 1.46
C ILE A 262 -4.06 19.22 0.33
N GLY A 263 -3.14 18.93 -0.60
CA GLY A 263 -2.86 19.74 -1.76
C GLY A 263 -2.06 21.03 -1.49
N ARG A 264 -1.42 21.13 -0.31
CA ARG A 264 -0.70 22.33 0.14
C ARG A 264 0.72 21.98 0.59
N PRO A 265 1.72 22.85 0.32
CA PRO A 265 3.12 22.59 0.65
C PRO A 265 3.37 22.19 2.11
N GLY A 266 4.03 21.04 2.29
CA GLY A 266 4.33 20.49 3.61
C GLY A 266 3.12 19.96 4.36
N GLY A 267 2.01 19.72 3.66
CA GLY A 267 0.80 19.09 4.17
C GLY A 267 0.56 17.70 3.62
N GLY A 268 -0.67 17.22 3.78
CA GLY A 268 -1.15 15.99 3.18
C GLY A 268 -0.66 14.70 3.83
N ILE A 269 -0.76 13.62 3.06
CA ILE A 269 -0.43 12.27 3.49
C ILE A 269 0.72 11.72 2.66
N VAL A 270 1.78 11.30 3.32
CA VAL A 270 2.96 10.70 2.71
C VAL A 270 3.00 9.21 3.08
N ALA A 271 2.49 8.38 2.18
CA ALA A 271 2.55 6.94 2.31
C ALA A 271 3.98 6.45 2.06
N LEU A 272 4.67 6.01 3.11
CA LEU A 272 6.04 5.48 3.04
C LEU A 272 5.99 3.99 2.73
N ARG A 273 6.13 3.63 1.47
CA ARG A 273 6.02 2.24 1.03
C ARG A 273 7.37 1.53 1.04
N GLY A 274 7.35 0.19 0.99
CA GLY A 274 8.51 -0.65 1.21
C GLY A 274 9.56 -0.61 0.11
N HIS A 275 9.24 -1.07 -1.11
CA HIS A 275 10.25 -1.17 -2.16
C HIS A 275 10.26 0.03 -3.11
N ALA A 276 11.38 0.19 -3.85
CA ALA A 276 11.67 1.38 -4.63
C ALA A 276 10.67 1.70 -5.73
N SER A 277 10.09 0.69 -6.40
CA SER A 277 9.13 0.84 -7.50
C SER A 277 7.71 0.44 -7.11
N ILE A 278 7.31 0.57 -5.83
CA ILE A 278 5.98 0.10 -5.41
C ILE A 278 4.84 0.80 -6.13
N GLN A 279 4.98 2.07 -6.48
CA GLN A 279 3.98 2.77 -7.27
C GLN A 279 3.97 2.25 -8.69
N GLY A 280 5.13 2.13 -9.34
CA GLY A 280 5.25 1.61 -10.70
C GLY A 280 4.75 0.18 -10.85
N SER A 281 5.06 -0.70 -9.90
CA SER A 281 4.56 -2.08 -9.90
C SER A 281 3.06 -2.20 -9.65
N THR A 282 2.45 -1.18 -9.03
CA THR A 282 0.99 -1.10 -8.91
C THR A 282 0.36 -0.49 -10.15
N ASP A 283 1.00 0.50 -10.77
CA ASP A 283 0.53 1.18 -11.99
C ASP A 283 0.53 0.26 -13.21
N ILE A 284 1.58 -0.62 -13.31
CA ILE A 284 1.68 -1.69 -14.31
C ILE A 284 1.57 -2.98 -13.51
N PRO A 285 0.37 -3.56 -13.32
CA PRO A 285 0.01 -4.21 -12.09
C PRO A 285 0.77 -5.50 -11.82
N THR A 286 1.22 -5.63 -10.58
CA THR A 286 1.52 -6.91 -9.94
C THR A 286 0.31 -7.45 -9.15
N LEU A 287 -0.84 -6.79 -9.27
CA LEU A 287 -2.10 -7.16 -8.61
C LEU A 287 -2.97 -7.93 -9.59
N PHE A 288 -3.67 -8.95 -9.08
CA PHE A 288 -4.44 -9.89 -9.93
C PHE A 288 -5.77 -9.32 -10.43
N ASP A 289 -6.28 -8.27 -9.79
CA ASP A 289 -7.63 -7.73 -9.95
C ASP A 289 -7.71 -6.45 -10.77
N ILE A 290 -6.58 -5.97 -11.29
CA ILE A 290 -6.51 -4.81 -12.18
C ILE A 290 -5.64 -5.06 -13.42
N LEU A 291 -5.97 -4.35 -14.48
CA LEU A 291 -5.16 -4.21 -15.69
C LEU A 291 -4.25 -2.97 -15.60
N PRO A 292 -3.26 -2.81 -16.51
CA PRO A 292 -2.38 -1.63 -16.54
C PRO A 292 -3.15 -0.32 -16.47
N GLY A 293 -2.66 0.60 -15.64
CA GLY A 293 -3.28 1.91 -15.48
C GLY A 293 -4.55 1.89 -14.64
N TYR A 294 -4.74 0.88 -13.80
CA TYR A 294 -5.90 0.71 -12.91
C TYR A 294 -7.23 0.47 -13.65
N LEU A 295 -7.18 -0.01 -14.87
CA LEU A 295 -8.37 -0.52 -15.53
C LEU A 295 -8.86 -1.77 -14.77
N THR A 296 -10.15 -1.92 -14.62
CA THR A 296 -10.73 -3.03 -13.86
C THR A 296 -10.54 -4.35 -14.60
N MET A 297 -10.13 -5.41 -13.90
CA MET A 297 -10.04 -6.73 -14.51
C MET A 297 -11.45 -7.28 -14.80
N PRO A 298 -11.76 -7.70 -16.04
CA PRO A 298 -13.08 -8.24 -16.34
C PRO A 298 -13.36 -9.51 -15.56
N ARG A 299 -14.61 -9.70 -15.13
CA ARG A 299 -15.06 -10.84 -14.31
C ARG A 299 -15.67 -11.95 -15.20
N ALA A 300 -15.49 -13.20 -14.77
CA ALA A 300 -16.14 -14.34 -15.41
C ALA A 300 -17.65 -14.29 -15.12
N ARG A 301 -18.47 -14.42 -16.16
CA ARG A 301 -19.93 -14.52 -16.10
C ARG A 301 -20.38 -15.73 -16.91
N GLU A 302 -21.51 -16.35 -16.55
CA GLU A 302 -22.07 -17.52 -17.27
C GLU A 302 -22.46 -17.18 -18.71
N ASP A 303 -22.97 -15.97 -18.95
CA ASP A 303 -23.37 -15.44 -20.26
C ASP A 303 -22.21 -14.82 -21.05
N GLY A 304 -21.01 -14.78 -20.45
CA GLY A 304 -19.88 -14.02 -20.98
C GLY A 304 -20.05 -12.51 -20.76
N MET A 305 -19.01 -11.76 -21.11
CA MET A 305 -19.01 -10.30 -21.08
C MET A 305 -18.47 -9.82 -22.44
N ALA A 306 -19.25 -9.02 -23.15
CA ALA A 306 -18.78 -8.31 -24.34
C ALA A 306 -17.97 -7.07 -23.98
N LEU A 307 -17.14 -6.59 -24.90
CA LEU A 307 -16.38 -5.35 -24.71
C LEU A 307 -17.31 -4.17 -24.42
N GLY A 308 -18.44 -4.06 -25.15
CA GLY A 308 -19.41 -2.97 -24.94
C GLY A 308 -19.96 -2.93 -23.51
N ASP A 309 -20.33 -4.08 -22.94
CA ASP A 309 -20.81 -4.16 -21.56
C ASP A 309 -19.73 -3.75 -20.56
N TYR A 310 -18.48 -4.14 -20.82
CA TYR A 310 -17.34 -3.77 -19.97
C TYR A 310 -17.04 -2.28 -20.03
N LEU A 311 -17.11 -1.66 -21.21
CA LEU A 311 -16.87 -0.23 -21.37
C LEU A 311 -17.96 0.62 -20.72
N GLU A 312 -19.23 0.17 -20.80
CA GLU A 312 -20.36 0.84 -20.15
C GLU A 312 -20.22 0.84 -18.62
N VAL A 313 -19.73 -0.25 -18.03
CA VAL A 313 -19.55 -0.34 -16.57
C VAL A 313 -18.30 0.41 -16.10
N GLY A 314 -17.19 0.35 -16.84
CA GLY A 314 -15.90 0.91 -16.42
C GLY A 314 -15.70 2.39 -16.80
N GLY A 315 -16.46 2.90 -17.75
CA GLY A 315 -16.36 4.27 -18.22
C GLY A 315 -16.99 5.28 -17.24
N GLN A 316 -16.38 6.45 -17.12
CA GLN A 316 -16.93 7.59 -16.40
C GLN A 316 -17.03 8.77 -17.33
N GLU A 317 -18.06 9.56 -17.20
CA GLU A 317 -18.23 10.78 -18.01
C GLU A 317 -17.29 11.91 -17.56
N ARG A 318 -16.64 11.78 -16.39
CA ARG A 318 -15.90 12.85 -15.71
C ARG A 318 -14.40 12.61 -15.63
N GLY A 319 -13.62 13.65 -15.82
CA GLY A 319 -12.19 13.67 -15.62
C GLY A 319 -11.42 12.83 -16.62
N TRP A 320 -10.34 12.23 -16.18
CA TRP A 320 -9.48 11.40 -17.02
C TRP A 320 -10.11 10.06 -17.40
N TRP A 321 -11.08 9.58 -16.62
CA TRP A 321 -11.75 8.32 -16.86
C TRP A 321 -12.76 8.36 -18.01
N ALA A 322 -13.13 9.55 -18.49
CA ALA A 322 -13.93 9.71 -19.70
C ALA A 322 -13.23 9.22 -20.99
N HIS A 323 -11.96 8.87 -20.89
CA HIS A 323 -11.19 8.26 -21.99
C HIS A 323 -11.00 6.75 -21.80
N PHE A 324 -11.79 6.11 -20.94
CA PHE A 324 -11.67 4.70 -20.59
C PHE A 324 -11.66 3.80 -21.81
N ASP A 325 -12.54 4.01 -22.76
CA ASP A 325 -12.63 3.25 -24.01
C ASP A 325 -11.32 3.31 -24.80
N ALA A 326 -10.76 4.50 -24.94
CA ALA A 326 -9.47 4.69 -25.61
C ALA A 326 -8.31 3.99 -24.89
N TYR A 327 -8.36 3.96 -23.55
CA TYR A 327 -7.33 3.27 -22.77
C TYR A 327 -7.41 1.76 -22.97
N VAL A 328 -8.62 1.18 -22.92
CA VAL A 328 -8.86 -0.26 -23.09
C VAL A 328 -8.49 -0.72 -24.49
N VAL A 329 -9.01 -0.04 -25.52
CA VAL A 329 -8.75 -0.42 -26.92
C VAL A 329 -7.28 -0.28 -27.25
N SER A 330 -6.62 0.81 -26.82
CA SER A 330 -5.18 0.99 -27.02
C SER A 330 -4.35 -0.06 -26.29
N LEU A 331 -4.76 -0.52 -25.09
CA LEU A 331 -4.10 -1.60 -24.39
C LEU A 331 -4.20 -2.94 -25.13
N LEU A 332 -5.40 -3.30 -25.57
CA LEU A 332 -5.63 -4.51 -26.36
C LEU A 332 -4.85 -4.48 -27.68
N LYS A 333 -4.78 -3.29 -28.30
CA LYS A 333 -3.99 -3.08 -29.52
C LYS A 333 -2.49 -3.21 -29.28
N ALA A 334 -1.99 -2.79 -28.11
CA ALA A 334 -0.59 -3.01 -27.72
C ALA A 334 -0.31 -4.50 -27.51
N TRP A 335 -1.24 -5.24 -26.93
CA TRP A 335 -1.05 -6.66 -26.62
C TRP A 335 -1.21 -7.60 -27.82
N PHE A 336 -2.17 -7.34 -28.71
CA PHE A 336 -2.50 -8.24 -29.82
C PHE A 336 -2.20 -7.68 -31.21
N GLY A 337 -1.62 -6.47 -31.30
CA GLY A 337 -1.15 -5.88 -32.53
C GLY A 337 -2.17 -5.91 -33.67
N GLU A 338 -1.78 -6.45 -34.83
CA GLU A 338 -2.66 -6.55 -36.00
C GLU A 338 -3.81 -7.55 -35.83
N ALA A 339 -3.65 -8.52 -34.91
CA ALA A 339 -4.71 -9.48 -34.61
C ALA A 339 -5.88 -8.88 -33.81
N ALA A 340 -5.68 -7.72 -33.17
CA ALA A 340 -6.75 -6.97 -32.52
C ALA A 340 -7.51 -6.15 -33.57
N THR A 341 -8.75 -6.51 -33.87
CA THR A 341 -9.64 -5.83 -34.82
C THR A 341 -11.00 -5.52 -34.19
N GLU A 342 -11.76 -4.61 -34.80
CA GLU A 342 -13.10 -4.28 -34.32
C GLU A 342 -14.03 -5.51 -34.36
N GLU A 343 -13.89 -6.37 -35.36
CA GLU A 343 -14.73 -7.57 -35.55
C GLU A 343 -14.55 -8.61 -34.42
N ASN A 344 -13.37 -8.64 -33.77
CA ASN A 344 -13.11 -9.54 -32.63
C ASN A 344 -13.04 -8.81 -31.29
N GLU A 345 -13.68 -7.62 -31.20
CA GLU A 345 -13.69 -6.79 -30.01
C GLU A 345 -12.25 -6.50 -29.48
N TRP A 346 -11.33 -6.24 -30.43
CA TRP A 346 -9.92 -6.01 -30.15
C TRP A 346 -9.20 -7.16 -29.40
N GLY A 347 -9.79 -8.35 -29.38
CA GLY A 347 -9.30 -9.50 -28.61
C GLY A 347 -9.75 -9.51 -27.15
N PHE A 348 -10.70 -8.66 -26.75
CA PHE A 348 -11.19 -8.56 -25.38
C PHE A 348 -11.66 -9.88 -24.79
N ARG A 349 -12.34 -10.72 -25.61
CA ARG A 349 -12.81 -12.05 -25.17
C ARG A 349 -11.69 -13.00 -24.81
N ALA A 350 -10.49 -12.79 -25.34
CA ALA A 350 -9.31 -13.58 -25.04
C ALA A 350 -8.62 -13.22 -23.72
N LEU A 351 -8.98 -12.09 -23.10
CA LEU A 351 -8.44 -11.73 -21.79
C LEU A 351 -8.86 -12.75 -20.73
N PRO A 352 -7.97 -13.05 -19.76
CA PRO A 352 -8.35 -13.78 -18.58
C PRO A 352 -9.45 -13.03 -17.83
N LYS A 353 -10.35 -13.77 -17.20
CA LYS A 353 -11.46 -13.24 -16.39
C LYS A 353 -11.27 -13.63 -14.94
N LEU A 354 -11.58 -12.75 -14.01
CA LEU A 354 -11.58 -13.06 -12.58
C LEU A 354 -12.65 -14.11 -12.27
N THR A 355 -12.25 -15.15 -11.57
CA THR A 355 -13.11 -16.26 -11.13
C THR A 355 -13.27 -16.31 -9.62
N GLY A 356 -12.77 -15.29 -8.91
CA GLY A 356 -12.82 -15.18 -7.46
C GLY A 356 -11.58 -14.52 -6.87
N ASN A 357 -11.36 -14.73 -5.58
CA ASN A 357 -10.21 -14.19 -4.86
C ASN A 357 -8.92 -14.93 -5.23
N HIS A 358 -7.99 -14.23 -5.89
CA HIS A 358 -6.66 -14.73 -6.26
C HIS A 358 -5.54 -14.02 -5.45
N SER A 359 -5.87 -13.42 -4.30
CA SER A 359 -4.89 -12.84 -3.39
C SER A 359 -3.87 -13.92 -2.96
N HIS A 360 -2.72 -13.45 -2.42
CA HIS A 360 -1.64 -14.36 -2.00
C HIS A 360 -2.15 -15.48 -1.09
N PHE A 361 -2.89 -15.17 -0.02
CA PHE A 361 -3.37 -16.18 0.92
C PHE A 361 -4.41 -17.12 0.30
N ALA A 362 -5.34 -16.61 -0.51
CA ALA A 362 -6.29 -17.45 -1.21
C ALA A 362 -5.61 -18.43 -2.16
N THR A 363 -4.58 -17.99 -2.87
CA THR A 363 -3.76 -18.82 -3.75
C THR A 363 -3.01 -19.90 -2.97
N MET A 364 -2.36 -19.52 -1.83
CA MET A 364 -1.62 -20.49 -1.01
C MET A 364 -2.56 -21.52 -0.35
N MET A 365 -3.74 -21.10 0.11
CA MET A 365 -4.72 -22.04 0.68
C MET A 365 -5.28 -23.00 -0.38
N ARG A 366 -5.52 -22.51 -1.60
CA ARG A 366 -5.88 -23.42 -2.72
C ARG A 366 -4.74 -24.36 -3.10
N ALA A 367 -3.47 -23.92 -3.03
CA ALA A 367 -2.32 -24.78 -3.23
C ALA A 367 -2.28 -25.90 -2.18
N LEU A 368 -2.48 -25.57 -0.90
CA LEU A 368 -2.56 -26.53 0.20
C LEU A 368 -3.67 -27.58 -0.03
N ASP A 369 -4.79 -27.16 -0.65
CA ASP A 369 -5.91 -28.02 -0.99
C ASP A 369 -5.76 -28.73 -2.36
N GLY A 370 -4.60 -28.62 -3.02
CA GLY A 370 -4.30 -29.26 -4.31
C GLY A 370 -4.92 -28.58 -5.53
N GLY A 371 -5.48 -27.36 -5.37
CA GLY A 371 -6.10 -26.60 -6.44
C GLY A 371 -5.14 -25.74 -7.26
N VAL A 372 -3.84 -25.71 -6.91
CA VAL A 372 -2.76 -25.03 -7.65
C VAL A 372 -1.66 -26.04 -7.89
N GLU A 373 -1.31 -26.27 -9.14
CA GLU A 373 -0.28 -27.25 -9.52
C GLU A 373 1.13 -26.66 -9.58
N GLY A 374 1.26 -25.40 -9.94
CA GLY A 374 2.54 -24.74 -10.11
C GLY A 374 2.53 -23.27 -9.70
N LEU A 375 3.68 -22.78 -9.27
CA LEU A 375 3.82 -21.40 -8.80
C LEU A 375 5.16 -20.81 -9.24
N PHE A 376 5.14 -19.53 -9.65
CA PHE A 376 6.32 -18.70 -9.81
C PHE A 376 6.47 -17.76 -8.62
N LEU A 377 7.61 -17.78 -7.95
CA LEU A 377 8.03 -16.81 -6.93
C LEU A 377 9.15 -15.93 -7.51
N MET A 378 8.85 -14.67 -7.72
CA MET A 378 9.78 -13.70 -8.31
C MET A 378 10.08 -12.60 -7.28
N GLY A 379 11.20 -12.76 -6.54
CA GLY A 379 11.59 -11.81 -5.50
C GLY A 379 10.67 -11.82 -4.27
N GLN A 380 10.06 -12.96 -3.96
CA GLN A 380 9.19 -13.15 -2.80
C GLN A 380 9.56 -14.41 -2.04
N ASN A 381 9.47 -14.38 -0.70
CA ASN A 381 9.84 -15.47 0.18
C ASN A 381 8.70 -15.85 1.16
N PRO A 382 7.58 -16.44 0.68
CA PRO A 382 6.43 -16.76 1.51
C PRO A 382 6.74 -17.75 2.64
N ALA A 383 7.72 -18.63 2.48
CA ALA A 383 8.11 -19.62 3.49
C ALA A 383 8.46 -19.01 4.87
N VAL A 384 8.81 -17.73 4.92
CA VAL A 384 9.10 -16.99 6.16
C VAL A 384 8.55 -15.57 6.16
N GLY A 385 8.23 -14.99 5.01
CA GLY A 385 7.77 -13.60 4.86
C GLY A 385 6.24 -13.42 4.95
N SER A 386 5.48 -14.50 4.91
CA SER A 386 4.02 -14.49 4.99
C SER A 386 3.54 -15.04 6.32
N GLN A 387 2.44 -14.48 6.81
CA GLN A 387 1.84 -14.89 8.08
C GLN A 387 1.42 -16.35 8.06
N HIS A 388 1.50 -17.02 9.21
CA HIS A 388 1.39 -18.46 9.36
C HIS A 388 2.35 -19.21 8.43
N ALA A 389 3.65 -18.94 8.59
CA ALA A 389 4.66 -19.45 7.68
C ALA A 389 4.69 -20.99 7.55
N GLY A 390 4.30 -21.72 8.60
CA GLY A 390 4.11 -23.18 8.54
C GLY A 390 3.07 -23.61 7.50
N LEU A 391 1.91 -22.94 7.40
CA LEU A 391 0.94 -23.24 6.35
C LEU A 391 1.46 -22.88 4.95
N GLN A 392 2.26 -21.81 4.83
CA GLN A 392 2.87 -21.45 3.56
C GLN A 392 3.83 -22.54 3.07
N ARG A 393 4.68 -23.07 3.96
CA ARG A 393 5.63 -24.14 3.62
C ARG A 393 4.91 -25.43 3.23
N ARG A 394 3.83 -25.80 3.93
CA ARG A 394 2.98 -26.94 3.54
C ARG A 394 2.30 -26.73 2.19
N ALA A 395 1.84 -25.52 1.91
CA ALA A 395 1.28 -25.20 0.60
C ALA A 395 2.32 -25.31 -0.53
N LEU A 396 3.57 -24.88 -0.29
CA LEU A 396 4.66 -25.10 -1.24
C LEU A 396 4.95 -26.59 -1.46
N ALA A 397 4.85 -27.43 -0.41
CA ALA A 397 5.04 -28.88 -0.49
C ALA A 397 3.90 -29.62 -1.21
N SER A 398 2.77 -28.98 -1.45
CA SER A 398 1.60 -29.55 -2.17
C SER A 398 1.62 -29.26 -3.66
N LEU A 399 2.56 -28.46 -4.16
CA LEU A 399 2.70 -28.13 -5.58
C LEU A 399 3.30 -29.30 -6.36
N LYS A 400 3.08 -29.37 -7.66
CA LYS A 400 3.82 -30.22 -8.59
C LYS A 400 5.17 -29.62 -8.96
N TRP A 401 5.20 -28.30 -9.14
CA TRP A 401 6.43 -27.58 -9.45
C TRP A 401 6.43 -26.16 -8.87
N LEU A 402 7.62 -25.66 -8.57
CA LEU A 402 7.86 -24.33 -8.02
C LEU A 402 9.07 -23.71 -8.71
N VAL A 403 8.89 -22.56 -9.33
CA VAL A 403 10.00 -21.76 -9.86
C VAL A 403 10.29 -20.62 -8.90
N VAL A 404 11.49 -20.59 -8.34
CA VAL A 404 11.96 -19.51 -7.47
C VAL A 404 13.00 -18.70 -8.21
N ARG A 405 12.75 -17.40 -8.37
CA ARG A 405 13.71 -16.44 -8.90
C ARG A 405 14.08 -15.43 -7.83
N ASP A 406 15.32 -15.53 -7.38
CA ASP A 406 15.84 -14.63 -6.35
C ASP A 406 17.35 -14.43 -6.49
N LEU A 407 17.91 -13.50 -5.72
CA LEU A 407 19.34 -13.17 -5.67
C LEU A 407 20.15 -14.20 -4.90
N ALA A 408 19.50 -15.00 -4.05
CA ALA A 408 20.10 -16.02 -3.20
C ALA A 408 19.18 -17.22 -3.10
N GLU A 409 19.71 -18.35 -2.62
CA GLU A 409 18.93 -19.51 -2.24
C GLU A 409 18.17 -19.22 -0.94
N ILE A 410 16.92 -18.81 -1.08
CA ILE A 410 16.02 -18.40 0.00
C ILE A 410 15.23 -19.58 0.56
N GLU A 411 14.55 -19.37 1.68
CA GLU A 411 13.77 -20.39 2.38
C GLU A 411 12.69 -21.04 1.50
N SER A 412 12.07 -20.28 0.60
CA SER A 412 11.10 -20.84 -0.34
C SER A 412 11.70 -21.77 -1.38
N ALA A 413 13.00 -21.73 -1.61
CA ALA A 413 13.70 -22.69 -2.47
C ALA A 413 14.17 -23.94 -1.71
N THR A 414 14.27 -23.88 -0.38
CA THR A 414 14.85 -24.95 0.44
C THR A 414 13.90 -25.57 1.46
N PHE A 415 12.61 -25.20 1.41
CA PHE A 415 11.60 -25.68 2.38
C PHE A 415 11.53 -27.20 2.49
N TRP A 416 11.78 -27.89 1.40
CA TRP A 416 11.71 -29.35 1.28
C TRP A 416 12.83 -30.10 2.00
N ARG A 417 13.92 -29.44 2.36
CA ARG A 417 15.09 -30.05 3.04
C ARG A 417 15.45 -29.37 4.36
N ASP A 418 15.12 -28.08 4.53
CA ASP A 418 15.68 -27.26 5.61
C ASP A 418 14.63 -26.64 6.53
N SER A 419 13.33 -26.85 6.27
CA SER A 419 12.24 -26.22 7.04
C SER A 419 12.08 -26.82 8.45
N PRO A 420 11.48 -26.06 9.39
CA PRO A 420 11.13 -26.57 10.71
C PRO A 420 10.23 -27.83 10.66
N GLU A 421 9.35 -27.94 9.66
CA GLU A 421 8.47 -29.10 9.47
C GLU A 421 9.27 -30.37 9.07
N VAL A 422 10.34 -30.20 8.32
CA VAL A 422 11.25 -31.33 7.99
C VAL A 422 12.05 -31.73 9.24
N ASP A 423 12.53 -30.77 10.03
CA ASP A 423 13.26 -31.02 11.26
C ASP A 423 12.41 -31.74 12.31
N SER A 424 11.15 -31.41 12.43
CA SER A 424 10.19 -32.04 13.34
C SER A 424 9.68 -33.40 12.83
N GLY A 425 9.89 -33.71 11.55
CA GLY A 425 9.34 -34.88 10.89
C GLY A 425 7.87 -34.76 10.49
N GLU A 426 7.30 -33.58 10.57
CA GLU A 426 5.95 -33.30 10.06
C GLU A 426 5.91 -33.39 8.53
N LEU A 427 6.94 -32.86 7.86
CA LEU A 427 7.21 -33.09 6.45
C LEU A 427 8.42 -34.03 6.31
N ARG A 428 8.37 -34.96 5.38
CA ARG A 428 9.48 -35.81 5.05
C ARG A 428 9.94 -35.50 3.63
N THR A 429 11.21 -35.19 3.49
CA THR A 429 11.81 -34.81 2.19
C THR A 429 11.48 -35.79 1.08
N GLU A 430 11.53 -37.11 1.39
CA GLU A 430 11.23 -38.17 0.43
C GLU A 430 9.76 -38.26 -0.02
N ASP A 431 8.84 -37.63 0.72
CA ASP A 431 7.41 -37.62 0.41
C ASP A 431 6.97 -36.34 -0.34
N ILE A 432 7.87 -35.34 -0.47
CA ILE A 432 7.59 -34.08 -1.17
C ILE A 432 7.83 -34.25 -2.67
N GLU A 433 6.76 -34.17 -3.46
CA GLU A 433 6.83 -34.35 -4.93
C GLU A 433 7.09 -33.03 -5.68
N THR A 434 7.09 -31.88 -5.01
CA THR A 434 7.29 -30.56 -5.64
C THR A 434 8.68 -30.47 -6.29
N GLU A 435 8.73 -30.35 -7.60
CA GLU A 435 9.96 -30.07 -8.34
C GLU A 435 10.32 -28.59 -8.23
N VAL A 436 11.45 -28.26 -7.59
CA VAL A 436 11.89 -26.88 -7.33
C VAL A 436 12.95 -26.45 -8.32
N PHE A 437 12.67 -25.37 -9.08
CA PHE A 437 13.59 -24.72 -10.00
C PHE A 437 14.11 -23.43 -9.38
N LEU A 438 15.34 -23.39 -8.94
CA LEU A 438 16.01 -22.16 -8.52
C LEU A 438 16.68 -21.50 -9.73
N MET A 439 16.17 -20.34 -10.16
CA MET A 439 16.67 -19.58 -11.29
C MET A 439 17.22 -18.23 -10.84
N PRO A 440 18.53 -17.98 -10.95
CA PRO A 440 19.17 -16.78 -10.41
C PRO A 440 18.66 -15.50 -11.10
N ALA A 441 18.34 -14.50 -10.30
CA ALA A 441 17.86 -13.19 -10.73
C ALA A 441 18.99 -12.15 -10.74
N ALA A 442 18.91 -11.20 -11.67
CA ALA A 442 19.80 -10.05 -11.70
C ALA A 442 19.44 -9.02 -10.63
N ALA A 443 20.44 -8.46 -9.97
CA ALA A 443 20.26 -7.35 -9.04
C ALA A 443 19.95 -6.03 -9.77
N HIS A 444 19.53 -5.00 -9.01
CA HIS A 444 19.16 -3.70 -9.59
C HIS A 444 20.27 -3.02 -10.39
N VAL A 445 21.52 -3.19 -9.99
CA VAL A 445 22.70 -2.63 -10.68
C VAL A 445 23.09 -3.42 -11.94
N GLU A 446 22.55 -4.60 -12.11
CA GLU A 446 22.85 -5.55 -13.18
C GLU A 446 21.81 -5.51 -14.32
N LYS A 447 20.81 -4.65 -14.21
CA LYS A 447 19.75 -4.47 -15.21
C LYS A 447 19.38 -3.00 -15.39
N GLU A 448 18.88 -2.68 -16.57
CA GLU A 448 18.42 -1.34 -16.93
C GLU A 448 16.91 -1.21 -16.72
N GLY A 449 16.43 0.00 -16.49
CA GLY A 449 15.00 0.27 -16.38
C GLY A 449 14.66 1.46 -15.48
N SER A 450 13.38 1.57 -15.12
CA SER A 450 12.88 2.68 -14.32
C SER A 450 12.29 2.21 -12.99
N PHE A 451 12.30 3.13 -12.02
CA PHE A 451 11.50 3.07 -10.81
C PHE A 451 10.49 4.19 -10.79
N THR A 452 9.27 3.91 -10.36
CA THR A 452 8.32 4.92 -9.91
C THR A 452 8.07 4.71 -8.43
N ASN A 453 8.51 5.63 -7.59
CA ASN A 453 8.42 5.50 -6.15
C ASN A 453 7.04 5.93 -5.61
N THR A 454 6.84 5.83 -4.30
CA THR A 454 5.58 6.15 -3.62
C THR A 454 5.03 7.56 -3.90
N GLN A 455 5.89 8.52 -4.19
CA GLN A 455 5.55 9.90 -4.51
C GLN A 455 5.48 10.18 -6.02
N ARG A 456 5.52 9.15 -6.85
CA ARG A 456 5.49 9.19 -8.32
C ARG A 456 6.73 9.76 -8.99
N LEU A 457 7.83 9.93 -8.25
CA LEU A 457 9.12 10.27 -8.85
C LEU A 457 9.58 9.12 -9.73
N LEU A 458 9.78 9.43 -11.00
CA LEU A 458 10.21 8.50 -12.04
C LEU A 458 11.72 8.58 -12.20
N GLN A 459 12.41 7.45 -12.05
CA GLN A 459 13.87 7.40 -12.07
C GLN A 459 14.35 6.31 -13.02
N TRP A 460 15.13 6.69 -14.00
CA TRP A 460 15.84 5.75 -14.88
C TRP A 460 17.20 5.41 -14.31
N ARG A 461 17.60 4.17 -14.46
CA ARG A 461 18.97 3.73 -14.23
C ARG A 461 19.45 2.91 -15.41
N ASP A 462 20.70 3.13 -15.77
CA ASP A 462 21.43 2.31 -16.71
C ASP A 462 22.05 1.11 -15.97
N ARG A 463 22.24 0.01 -16.67
CA ARG A 463 22.94 -1.15 -16.12
C ARG A 463 24.40 -0.78 -15.83
N ALA A 464 24.83 -0.94 -14.60
CA ALA A 464 26.19 -0.63 -14.17
C ALA A 464 27.14 -1.83 -14.32
N LEU A 465 26.63 -3.04 -14.10
CA LEU A 465 27.40 -4.30 -14.14
C LEU A 465 26.66 -5.35 -14.96
N SER A 466 27.37 -6.31 -15.49
CA SER A 466 26.76 -7.50 -16.08
C SER A 466 26.32 -8.44 -14.96
N PRO A 467 25.17 -9.13 -15.09
CA PRO A 467 24.80 -10.17 -14.13
C PRO A 467 25.86 -11.28 -14.06
N PRO A 468 26.15 -11.82 -12.88
CA PRO A 468 27.09 -12.91 -12.73
C PRO A 468 26.49 -14.24 -13.22
N GLY A 469 27.32 -15.09 -13.84
CA GLY A 469 26.94 -16.46 -14.23
C GLY A 469 25.65 -16.50 -15.05
N ASP A 470 24.71 -17.30 -14.58
CA ASP A 470 23.41 -17.50 -15.22
C ASP A 470 22.31 -16.53 -14.74
N ALA A 471 22.64 -15.53 -13.91
CA ALA A 471 21.68 -14.55 -13.47
C ALA A 471 21.15 -13.71 -14.68
N ARG A 472 19.86 -13.50 -14.71
CA ARG A 472 19.14 -12.75 -15.77
C ARG A 472 18.10 -11.82 -15.17
N SER A 473 17.73 -10.79 -15.94
CA SER A 473 16.62 -9.91 -15.56
C SER A 473 15.28 -10.64 -15.60
N GLU A 474 14.28 -10.10 -14.91
CA GLU A 474 12.90 -10.58 -14.99
C GLU A 474 12.35 -10.38 -16.42
N LEU A 475 12.71 -9.28 -17.08
CA LEU A 475 12.31 -8.99 -18.44
C LEU A 475 12.82 -10.07 -19.42
N TRP A 476 14.12 -10.43 -19.34
CA TRP A 476 14.68 -11.52 -20.12
C TRP A 476 13.97 -12.85 -19.85
N PHE A 477 13.73 -13.16 -18.58
CA PHE A 477 13.09 -14.40 -18.20
C PHE A 477 11.67 -14.52 -18.76
N MET A 478 10.85 -13.48 -18.64
CA MET A 478 9.49 -13.48 -19.16
C MET A 478 9.46 -13.50 -20.69
N HIS A 479 10.39 -12.80 -21.33
CA HIS A 479 10.56 -12.80 -22.79
C HIS A 479 10.89 -14.20 -23.32
N GLU A 480 11.87 -14.84 -22.74
CA GLU A 480 12.29 -16.19 -23.12
C GLU A 480 11.22 -17.26 -22.77
N LEU A 481 10.54 -17.10 -21.65
CA LEU A 481 9.41 -17.97 -21.29
C LEU A 481 8.29 -17.86 -22.32
N HIS A 482 7.91 -16.63 -22.69
CA HIS A 482 6.89 -16.38 -23.72
C HIS A 482 7.26 -17.05 -25.06
N LYS A 483 8.48 -16.86 -25.54
CA LYS A 483 8.96 -17.47 -26.81
C LYS A 483 8.83 -19.00 -26.78
N ARG A 484 9.20 -19.63 -25.65
CA ARG A 484 9.12 -21.10 -25.49
C ARG A 484 7.69 -21.58 -25.39
N VAL A 485 6.86 -20.90 -24.61
CA VAL A 485 5.44 -21.24 -24.50
C VAL A 485 4.77 -21.12 -25.86
N ARG A 486 4.94 -20.01 -26.57
CA ARG A 486 4.39 -19.77 -27.89
C ARG A 486 4.79 -20.86 -28.90
N ALA A 487 6.05 -21.29 -28.90
CA ALA A 487 6.55 -22.35 -29.78
C ALA A 487 5.80 -23.70 -29.58
N HIS A 488 5.34 -24.00 -28.37
CA HIS A 488 4.53 -25.20 -28.11
C HIS A 488 3.11 -25.11 -28.66
N TYR A 489 2.62 -23.91 -28.97
CA TYR A 489 1.30 -23.66 -29.54
C TYR A 489 1.32 -23.41 -31.06
N GLU A 490 2.49 -23.32 -31.67
CA GLU A 490 2.62 -23.11 -33.12
C GLU A 490 1.80 -24.16 -33.90
N GLY A 491 0.96 -23.70 -34.82
CA GLY A 491 0.06 -24.53 -35.61
C GLY A 491 -1.23 -24.99 -34.91
N SER A 492 -1.50 -24.53 -33.69
CA SER A 492 -2.81 -24.76 -33.05
C SER A 492 -3.89 -23.93 -33.75
N GLU A 493 -5.01 -24.60 -34.04
CA GLU A 493 -6.24 -23.99 -34.60
C GLU A 493 -7.34 -23.83 -33.52
N ARG A 494 -7.03 -24.07 -32.25
CA ARG A 494 -7.99 -23.98 -31.15
C ARG A 494 -8.20 -22.52 -30.77
N GLU A 495 -9.45 -22.09 -30.70
CA GLU A 495 -9.81 -20.72 -30.33
C GLU A 495 -9.23 -20.30 -28.97
N ARG A 496 -9.23 -21.18 -27.98
CA ARG A 496 -8.66 -20.92 -26.64
C ARG A 496 -7.15 -20.64 -26.66
N ASP A 497 -6.43 -21.04 -27.68
CA ASP A 497 -4.98 -20.85 -27.82
C ASP A 497 -4.65 -19.54 -28.56
N TRP A 498 -5.67 -18.85 -29.08
CA TRP A 498 -5.55 -17.60 -29.82
C TRP A 498 -4.73 -16.53 -29.08
N PRO A 499 -4.95 -16.25 -27.76
CA PRO A 499 -4.20 -15.22 -27.05
C PRO A 499 -2.70 -15.54 -26.98
N VAL A 500 -2.31 -16.79 -26.78
CA VAL A 500 -0.89 -17.20 -26.74
C VAL A 500 -0.21 -16.98 -28.07
N LEU A 501 -0.91 -17.28 -29.18
CA LEU A 501 -0.37 -17.15 -30.54
C LEU A 501 -0.30 -15.70 -31.04
N ASN A 502 -1.21 -14.84 -30.57
CA ASN A 502 -1.36 -13.47 -31.06
C ASN A 502 -0.85 -12.40 -30.10
N LEU A 503 -0.47 -12.75 -28.86
CA LEU A 503 0.18 -11.81 -27.97
C LEU A 503 1.49 -11.32 -28.57
N THR A 504 1.61 -10.01 -28.81
CA THR A 504 2.83 -9.41 -29.37
C THR A 504 3.89 -9.27 -28.29
N TRP A 505 5.12 -9.67 -28.63
CA TRP A 505 6.27 -9.51 -27.73
C TRP A 505 7.56 -9.39 -28.57
N ASP A 506 7.49 -8.60 -29.63
CA ASP A 506 8.54 -8.54 -30.66
C ASP A 506 9.52 -7.40 -30.34
N TYR A 507 10.18 -7.49 -29.18
CA TYR A 507 11.20 -6.51 -28.81
C TYR A 507 12.56 -6.86 -29.45
N PRO A 508 13.32 -5.85 -29.93
CA PRO A 508 14.71 -6.05 -30.29
C PRO A 508 15.52 -6.61 -29.14
N GLU A 509 16.40 -7.53 -29.39
CA GLU A 509 17.25 -8.17 -28.39
C GLU A 509 18.72 -7.73 -28.55
N ASP A 510 19.42 -7.60 -27.42
CA ASP A 510 20.89 -7.54 -27.44
C ASP A 510 21.43 -8.87 -27.99
N PRO A 511 22.15 -8.86 -29.09
CA PRO A 511 22.59 -10.10 -29.78
C PRO A 511 23.60 -10.94 -28.99
N ARG A 512 24.17 -10.40 -27.89
CA ARG A 512 25.11 -11.11 -27.04
C ARG A 512 24.43 -11.76 -25.84
N THR A 513 23.40 -11.13 -25.32
CA THR A 513 22.74 -11.54 -24.04
C THR A 513 21.32 -12.06 -24.24
N GLY A 514 20.67 -11.76 -25.37
CA GLY A 514 19.25 -12.00 -25.59
C GLY A 514 18.33 -11.07 -24.75
N GLU A 515 18.90 -10.07 -24.08
CA GLU A 515 18.12 -9.13 -23.26
C GLU A 515 17.26 -8.24 -24.17
N PRO A 516 15.95 -8.13 -23.95
CA PRO A 516 15.10 -7.23 -24.72
C PRO A 516 15.46 -5.76 -24.53
N ASP A 517 15.25 -4.95 -25.57
CA ASP A 517 15.45 -3.50 -25.49
C ASP A 517 14.42 -2.87 -24.55
N VAL A 518 14.87 -2.47 -23.36
CA VAL A 518 14.03 -1.85 -22.34
C VAL A 518 13.42 -0.52 -22.78
N HIS A 519 14.05 0.19 -23.75
CA HIS A 519 13.48 1.40 -24.33
C HIS A 519 12.33 1.07 -25.29
N ALA A 520 12.39 -0.06 -26.00
CA ALA A 520 11.28 -0.52 -26.83
C ALA A 520 10.07 -0.86 -25.95
N VAL A 521 10.28 -1.54 -24.83
CA VAL A 521 9.23 -1.82 -23.84
C VAL A 521 8.64 -0.51 -23.29
N LEU A 522 9.48 0.46 -22.91
CA LEU A 522 8.97 1.72 -22.36
C LEU A 522 8.23 2.57 -23.43
N ARG A 523 8.59 2.48 -24.71
CA ARG A 523 7.83 3.12 -25.80
C ARG A 523 6.46 2.49 -25.99
N GLU A 524 6.33 1.17 -25.87
CA GLU A 524 5.03 0.51 -25.87
C GLU A 524 4.17 0.95 -24.66
N ILE A 525 4.78 1.02 -23.47
CA ILE A 525 4.11 1.53 -22.28
C ILE A 525 3.63 2.96 -22.48
N ASN A 526 4.46 3.83 -23.08
CA ASN A 526 4.11 5.22 -23.44
C ASN A 526 2.91 5.31 -24.38
N GLY A 527 2.88 4.43 -25.37
CA GLY A 527 1.92 4.45 -26.45
C GLY A 527 2.41 5.15 -27.72
N TYR A 528 1.82 4.74 -28.84
CA TYR A 528 2.19 5.20 -30.18
C TYR A 528 1.00 5.09 -31.14
N ARG A 529 1.06 5.85 -32.25
CA ARG A 529 0.14 5.68 -33.37
C ARG A 529 0.51 4.44 -34.18
N VAL A 530 -0.45 3.59 -34.47
CA VAL A 530 -0.21 2.30 -35.13
C VAL A 530 0.34 2.46 -36.53
N ALA A 531 -0.13 3.49 -37.30
CA ALA A 531 0.19 3.69 -38.69
C ALA A 531 1.68 4.02 -38.97
N ASP A 532 2.33 4.79 -38.12
CA ASP A 532 3.66 5.34 -38.32
C ASP A 532 4.62 5.11 -37.15
N ARG A 533 4.12 4.52 -36.06
CA ARG A 533 4.87 4.28 -34.81
C ARG A 533 5.33 5.56 -34.10
N GLU A 534 4.80 6.75 -34.49
CA GLU A 534 5.06 7.96 -33.73
C GLU A 534 4.50 7.86 -32.30
N LEU A 535 5.32 8.26 -31.32
CA LEU A 535 4.98 8.19 -29.92
C LEU A 535 3.95 9.27 -29.56
N VAL A 536 2.99 8.93 -28.70
CA VAL A 536 2.04 9.92 -28.17
C VAL A 536 2.73 10.77 -27.11
N ASP A 537 2.39 12.05 -27.07
CA ASP A 537 2.90 12.99 -26.05
C ASP A 537 1.98 13.03 -24.81
N SER A 538 0.77 12.48 -24.90
CA SER A 538 -0.23 12.52 -23.83
C SER A 538 -1.30 11.44 -24.03
N PHE A 539 -1.93 11.03 -22.92
CA PHE A 539 -3.08 10.14 -22.93
C PHE A 539 -4.29 10.68 -23.75
N THR A 540 -4.38 11.99 -23.94
CA THR A 540 -5.46 12.61 -24.75
C THR A 540 -5.36 12.30 -26.24
N GLU A 541 -4.22 11.73 -26.68
CA GLU A 541 -4.03 11.29 -28.07
C GLU A 541 -4.46 9.85 -28.31
N LEU A 542 -4.73 9.09 -27.24
CA LEU A 542 -5.21 7.70 -27.36
C LEU A 542 -6.63 7.68 -27.94
N ARG A 543 -6.93 6.62 -28.70
CA ARG A 543 -8.19 6.45 -29.45
C ARG A 543 -8.77 5.05 -29.20
N ASP A 544 -10.09 4.97 -29.33
CA ASP A 544 -10.89 3.75 -29.22
C ASP A 544 -11.14 3.05 -30.58
N ASP A 545 -10.56 3.55 -31.66
CA ASP A 545 -10.72 3.04 -33.01
C ASP A 545 -9.58 2.13 -33.49
N GLY A 546 -8.68 1.76 -32.58
CA GLY A 546 -7.50 0.92 -32.88
C GLY A 546 -6.38 1.63 -33.61
N SER A 547 -6.46 2.94 -33.80
CA SER A 547 -5.39 3.73 -34.43
C SER A 547 -4.21 4.02 -33.52
N THR A 548 -4.36 3.74 -32.20
CA THR A 548 -3.32 3.87 -31.20
C THR A 548 -3.13 2.58 -30.42
N ALA A 549 -1.92 2.39 -29.89
CA ALA A 549 -1.57 1.30 -28.98
C ALA A 549 -0.82 1.87 -27.78
N CYS A 550 -1.13 1.38 -26.57
CA CYS A 550 -0.54 1.90 -25.34
C CYS A 550 -0.56 0.85 -24.23
N GLY A 551 0.62 0.47 -23.74
CA GLY A 551 0.72 -0.52 -22.67
C GLY A 551 0.24 -0.03 -21.29
N CYS A 552 0.28 1.30 -21.02
CA CYS A 552 -0.26 1.86 -19.79
C CYS A 552 -0.50 3.37 -19.93
N TRP A 553 -1.74 3.78 -20.03
CA TRP A 553 -2.16 5.17 -20.28
C TRP A 553 -1.59 6.21 -19.31
N ILE A 554 -1.39 5.85 -18.03
CA ILE A 554 -0.83 6.79 -17.04
C ILE A 554 0.65 7.15 -17.31
N TYR A 555 1.33 6.39 -18.13
CA TYR A 555 2.70 6.66 -18.54
C TYR A 555 2.79 7.29 -19.94
N SER A 556 1.65 7.59 -20.58
CA SER A 556 1.63 8.36 -21.82
C SER A 556 2.26 9.74 -21.59
N GLY A 557 3.25 10.07 -22.42
CA GLY A 557 4.08 11.25 -22.26
C GLY A 557 5.41 10.98 -21.53
N VAL A 558 5.73 9.74 -21.13
CA VAL A 558 7.07 9.40 -20.63
C VAL A 558 8.15 9.58 -21.72
N TYR A 559 7.75 9.60 -22.99
CA TYR A 559 8.57 9.95 -24.15
C TYR A 559 8.10 11.22 -24.85
N ALA A 560 7.41 12.12 -24.17
CA ALA A 560 6.99 13.39 -24.76
C ALA A 560 8.16 14.11 -25.45
N GLY A 561 7.92 14.58 -26.68
CA GLY A 561 8.96 15.16 -27.52
C GLY A 561 10.08 14.19 -27.91
N GLY A 562 9.85 12.89 -27.88
CA GLY A 562 10.82 11.84 -28.22
C GLY A 562 11.94 11.63 -27.20
N VAL A 563 11.84 12.25 -26.00
CA VAL A 563 12.85 12.19 -24.95
C VAL A 563 12.34 11.34 -23.78
N ASN A 564 13.18 10.41 -23.29
CA ASN A 564 12.89 9.64 -22.09
C ASN A 564 12.86 10.55 -20.84
N GLN A 565 11.66 10.93 -20.40
CA GLN A 565 11.43 11.82 -19.24
C GLN A 565 11.92 11.21 -17.92
N ALA A 566 12.01 9.88 -17.82
CA ALA A 566 12.53 9.21 -16.63
C ALA A 566 14.03 9.50 -16.38
N ARG A 567 14.76 9.92 -17.43
CA ARG A 567 16.18 10.31 -17.32
C ARG A 567 16.39 11.72 -16.80
N ARG A 568 15.35 12.52 -16.67
CA ARG A 568 15.45 13.90 -16.16
C ARG A 568 15.89 13.89 -14.70
N ARG A 569 16.98 14.58 -14.40
CA ARG A 569 17.61 14.60 -13.05
C ARG A 569 18.14 15.97 -12.66
N ASP A 570 17.88 16.99 -13.44
CA ASP A 570 18.32 18.33 -13.12
C ASP A 570 17.47 18.85 -11.94
N PRO A 571 18.05 19.18 -10.79
CA PRO A 571 17.31 19.77 -9.70
C PRO A 571 16.82 21.19 -10.01
N GLY A 572 17.32 21.84 -11.06
CA GLY A 572 17.08 23.22 -11.34
C GLY A 572 17.74 24.16 -10.34
N ASP A 573 17.35 25.43 -10.34
CA ASP A 573 17.74 26.39 -9.31
C ASP A 573 16.86 26.23 -8.07
N LEU A 574 17.37 25.52 -7.06
CA LEU A 574 16.66 25.26 -5.81
C LEU A 574 16.41 26.54 -4.97
N ASP A 575 17.15 27.61 -5.23
CA ASP A 575 17.02 28.90 -4.52
C ASP A 575 15.99 29.82 -5.21
N ALA A 576 15.62 29.52 -6.44
CA ALA A 576 14.55 30.26 -7.13
C ALA A 576 13.19 30.04 -6.43
N PRO A 577 12.26 31.00 -6.53
CA PRO A 577 10.90 30.81 -6.06
C PRO A 577 10.26 29.55 -6.67
N GLY A 578 9.88 28.58 -5.83
CA GLY A 578 9.35 27.30 -6.26
C GLY A 578 10.39 26.27 -6.76
N GLY A 579 11.68 26.60 -6.82
CA GLY A 579 12.73 25.67 -7.27
C GLY A 579 12.80 24.37 -6.47
N TRP A 580 12.42 24.41 -5.21
CA TRP A 580 12.31 23.23 -4.34
C TRP A 580 11.32 22.17 -4.82
N VAL A 581 10.40 22.51 -5.72
CA VAL A 581 9.49 21.57 -6.36
C VAL A 581 10.22 20.66 -7.37
N SER A 582 11.45 20.99 -7.74
CA SER A 582 12.30 20.24 -8.66
C SER A 582 11.62 19.97 -10.01
N PRO A 583 11.28 21.03 -10.77
CA PRO A 583 10.48 20.92 -12.01
C PRO A 583 11.17 20.12 -13.11
N GLU A 584 12.50 20.01 -13.05
CA GLU A 584 13.31 19.33 -14.07
C GLU A 584 13.50 17.83 -13.82
N TRP A 585 12.95 17.28 -12.74
CA TRP A 585 12.88 15.82 -12.54
C TRP A 585 11.69 15.21 -13.29
N GLY A 586 11.80 13.91 -13.60
CA GLY A 586 10.71 13.14 -14.20
C GLY A 586 9.70 12.71 -13.13
N TRP A 587 8.40 12.85 -13.44
CA TRP A 587 7.32 12.43 -12.57
C TRP A 587 6.31 11.60 -13.37
N ALA A 588 5.80 10.52 -12.78
CA ALA A 588 4.74 9.75 -13.40
C ALA A 588 3.38 10.44 -13.19
N TRP A 589 2.44 10.02 -13.99
CA TRP A 589 1.04 10.39 -14.01
C TRP A 589 0.70 11.82 -14.38
N PRO A 590 -0.36 11.72 -15.17
CA PRO A 590 -0.16 12.00 -16.57
C PRO A 590 0.45 13.37 -16.66
N LEU A 591 1.28 13.59 -17.66
CA LEU A 591 1.88 14.89 -17.92
C LEU A 591 2.81 15.42 -16.80
N ASN A 592 3.58 14.51 -16.19
CA ASN A 592 4.63 14.91 -15.23
C ASN A 592 4.09 15.62 -13.97
N ARG A 593 3.04 15.08 -13.36
CA ARG A 593 2.42 15.64 -12.14
C ARG A 593 3.18 15.27 -10.88
N ARG A 594 3.62 16.27 -10.11
CA ARG A 594 4.30 16.09 -8.81
C ARG A 594 3.31 15.98 -7.66
N ILE A 595 2.36 16.89 -7.61
CA ILE A 595 1.38 17.00 -6.55
C ILE A 595 0.02 16.62 -7.11
N LEU A 596 -0.72 15.79 -6.36
CA LEU A 596 -2.13 15.61 -6.61
C LEU A 596 -2.93 16.63 -5.82
N TYR A 597 -4.00 17.12 -6.43
CA TYR A 597 -4.95 18.05 -5.78
C TYR A 597 -4.35 19.41 -5.49
N ASN A 598 -3.37 19.87 -6.28
CA ASN A 598 -2.71 21.15 -6.05
C ASN A 598 -3.65 22.35 -6.21
N ARG A 599 -4.80 22.19 -6.88
CA ARG A 599 -5.90 23.18 -6.92
C ARG A 599 -6.35 23.56 -5.50
N ALA A 600 -6.31 22.63 -4.55
CA ALA A 600 -6.71 22.87 -3.15
C ALA A 600 -5.77 23.82 -2.38
N SER A 601 -4.63 24.23 -2.98
CA SER A 601 -3.78 25.26 -2.39
C SER A 601 -4.32 26.69 -2.55
N ALA A 602 -5.34 26.87 -3.38
CA ALA A 602 -6.05 28.14 -3.56
C ALA A 602 -7.52 28.03 -3.10
N ASP A 603 -8.14 29.19 -2.82
CA ASP A 603 -9.55 29.29 -2.48
C ASP A 603 -10.46 29.09 -3.69
N PRO A 604 -11.79 29.04 -3.54
CA PRO A 604 -12.70 28.89 -4.68
C PRO A 604 -12.52 29.94 -5.77
N GLU A 605 -12.12 31.16 -5.43
CA GLU A 605 -11.86 32.23 -6.37
C GLU A 605 -10.46 32.16 -7.01
N GLY A 606 -9.66 31.14 -6.67
CA GLY A 606 -8.34 30.93 -7.22
C GLY A 606 -7.21 31.71 -6.55
N ARG A 607 -7.47 32.42 -5.44
CA ARG A 607 -6.45 33.10 -4.66
C ARG A 607 -5.78 32.10 -3.70
N PRO A 608 -4.46 32.20 -3.47
CA PRO A 608 -3.83 31.33 -2.47
C PRO A 608 -4.50 31.47 -1.09
N TRP A 609 -4.72 30.34 -0.41
CA TRP A 609 -5.11 30.40 1.01
C TRP A 609 -4.08 31.13 1.85
N SER A 610 -2.80 30.93 1.50
CA SER A 610 -1.65 31.56 2.11
C SER A 610 -0.52 31.67 1.10
N GLU A 611 0.21 32.77 1.10
CA GLU A 611 1.38 32.95 0.27
C GLU A 611 2.50 31.93 0.55
N ARG A 612 2.60 31.45 1.80
CA ARG A 612 3.57 30.44 2.22
C ARG A 612 3.21 29.03 1.77
N LYS A 613 1.92 28.76 1.58
CA LYS A 613 1.36 27.40 1.43
C LYS A 613 0.63 27.26 0.11
N ARG A 614 1.21 27.79 -0.98
CA ARG A 614 0.63 27.72 -2.32
C ARG A 614 1.45 26.84 -3.25
N TYR A 615 0.76 26.10 -4.09
CA TYR A 615 1.32 25.44 -5.25
C TYR A 615 0.91 26.13 -6.55
N VAL A 616 -0.38 26.40 -6.70
CA VAL A 616 -0.97 27.06 -7.88
C VAL A 616 -1.93 28.17 -7.46
N TRP A 617 -2.10 29.14 -8.35
CA TRP A 617 -3.06 30.23 -8.17
C TRP A 617 -3.53 30.74 -9.54
N TRP A 618 -4.72 31.36 -9.58
CA TRP A 618 -5.25 31.99 -10.78
C TRP A 618 -4.57 33.34 -11.02
N ASP A 619 -4.08 33.52 -12.25
CA ASP A 619 -3.57 34.81 -12.72
C ASP A 619 -4.66 35.45 -13.61
N PRO A 620 -5.34 36.55 -13.14
CA PRO A 620 -6.41 37.14 -13.88
C PRO A 620 -5.93 37.95 -15.10
N GLU A 621 -4.67 38.35 -15.17
CA GLU A 621 -4.09 39.06 -16.32
C GLU A 621 -3.74 38.07 -17.44
N ALA A 622 -3.22 36.94 -17.09
CA ALA A 622 -2.90 35.88 -18.04
C ALA A 622 -4.09 34.95 -18.35
N GLU A 623 -5.22 35.12 -17.65
CA GLU A 623 -6.42 34.28 -17.71
C GLU A 623 -6.07 32.76 -17.62
N ARG A 624 -5.16 32.42 -16.72
CA ARG A 624 -4.72 31.03 -16.52
C ARG A 624 -4.21 30.77 -15.13
N TRP A 625 -4.22 29.51 -14.73
CA TRP A 625 -3.53 29.04 -13.53
C TRP A 625 -2.03 29.05 -13.74
N THR A 626 -1.33 29.59 -12.75
CA THR A 626 0.12 29.62 -12.68
C THR A 626 0.57 29.12 -11.31
N GLY A 627 1.85 28.92 -11.11
CA GLY A 627 2.37 28.48 -9.81
C GLY A 627 3.76 27.87 -9.85
N TYR A 628 4.10 27.24 -8.75
CA TYR A 628 5.37 26.52 -8.58
C TYR A 628 5.27 25.08 -9.09
N ASP A 629 4.07 24.53 -9.19
CA ASP A 629 3.82 23.22 -9.75
C ASP A 629 2.91 23.30 -10.99
N VAL A 630 2.90 22.23 -11.77
CA VAL A 630 2.00 22.08 -12.91
C VAL A 630 0.59 21.84 -12.37
N PRO A 631 -0.42 22.64 -12.78
CA PRO A 631 -1.81 22.34 -12.43
C PRO A 631 -2.20 20.93 -12.82
N ASP A 632 -2.87 20.19 -11.93
CA ASP A 632 -3.36 18.83 -12.22
C ASP A 632 -4.74 18.82 -12.93
N PHE A 633 -5.13 19.96 -13.48
CA PHE A 633 -6.34 20.25 -14.24
C PHE A 633 -6.00 21.21 -15.41
N PRO A 634 -6.90 21.45 -16.37
CA PRO A 634 -6.63 22.40 -17.47
C PRO A 634 -6.28 23.81 -16.96
N PRO A 635 -5.09 24.34 -17.33
CA PRO A 635 -4.63 25.62 -16.78
C PRO A 635 -5.50 26.84 -17.14
N GLU A 636 -6.27 26.75 -18.20
CA GLU A 636 -7.16 27.84 -18.69
C GLU A 636 -8.54 27.80 -18.04
N LYS A 637 -8.83 26.75 -17.22
CA LYS A 637 -10.15 26.58 -16.60
C LYS A 637 -10.34 27.64 -15.50
N ARG A 638 -11.25 28.56 -15.74
CA ARG A 638 -11.53 29.68 -14.80
C ARG A 638 -12.05 29.14 -13.44
N PRO A 639 -11.71 29.79 -12.33
CA PRO A 639 -12.22 29.41 -11.00
C PRO A 639 -13.75 29.44 -10.90
N ASP A 640 -14.39 30.34 -11.61
CA ASP A 640 -15.85 30.50 -11.66
C ASP A 640 -16.57 29.61 -12.70
N TYR A 641 -15.83 28.78 -13.43
CA TYR A 641 -16.40 27.81 -14.34
C TYR A 641 -17.26 26.79 -13.56
N ARG A 642 -18.49 26.61 -14.00
CA ARG A 642 -19.38 25.55 -13.52
C ARG A 642 -19.65 24.60 -14.67
N ALA A 643 -19.37 23.32 -14.43
CA ALA A 643 -19.60 22.29 -15.42
C ALA A 643 -21.10 22.19 -15.75
N PRO A 644 -21.51 22.30 -17.01
CA PRO A 644 -22.85 21.90 -17.43
C PRO A 644 -23.16 20.45 -17.12
N ASP A 645 -24.42 20.10 -16.96
CA ASP A 645 -24.86 18.75 -16.62
C ASP A 645 -24.51 17.72 -17.72
N ASP A 646 -24.35 18.17 -18.95
CA ASP A 646 -23.99 17.35 -20.12
C ASP A 646 -22.50 17.43 -20.50
N ALA A 647 -21.69 18.07 -19.65
CA ALA A 647 -20.25 18.18 -19.89
C ALA A 647 -19.55 16.84 -19.66
N LEU A 648 -18.55 16.56 -20.50
CA LEU A 648 -17.77 15.32 -20.45
C LEU A 648 -16.30 15.60 -20.12
N ALA A 649 -15.60 14.57 -19.70
CA ALA A 649 -14.17 14.57 -19.45
C ALA A 649 -13.74 15.69 -18.48
N MET A 650 -12.68 16.41 -18.83
CA MET A 650 -12.16 17.50 -17.99
C MET A 650 -13.11 18.71 -17.94
N ASP A 651 -14.05 18.84 -18.86
CA ASP A 651 -15.06 19.89 -18.84
C ASP A 651 -16.19 19.60 -17.84
N ALA A 652 -16.36 18.36 -17.44
CA ALA A 652 -17.26 17.96 -16.35
C ALA A 652 -16.73 18.31 -14.94
N ILE A 653 -15.50 18.81 -14.84
CA ILE A 653 -14.90 19.27 -13.58
C ILE A 653 -15.03 20.78 -13.49
N SER A 654 -15.67 21.28 -12.43
CA SER A 654 -15.78 22.71 -12.17
C SER A 654 -14.46 23.34 -11.77
N GLY A 655 -14.32 24.64 -11.97
CA GLY A 655 -13.06 25.37 -11.73
C GLY A 655 -12.65 25.44 -10.25
N ASP A 656 -13.58 25.14 -9.34
CA ASP A 656 -13.38 25.09 -7.89
C ASP A 656 -13.34 23.67 -7.31
N ASP A 657 -13.35 22.63 -8.14
CA ASP A 657 -13.25 21.22 -7.75
C ASP A 657 -11.77 20.78 -7.63
N PRO A 658 -11.18 20.62 -6.43
CA PRO A 658 -9.78 20.27 -6.31
C PRO A 658 -9.50 18.77 -6.40
N PHE A 659 -10.45 17.91 -6.07
CA PHE A 659 -10.29 16.45 -6.03
C PHE A 659 -10.75 15.82 -7.34
N ILE A 660 -10.01 16.08 -8.40
CA ILE A 660 -10.35 15.73 -9.79
C ILE A 660 -10.55 14.23 -10.07
N MET A 661 -10.13 13.38 -9.15
CA MET A 661 -10.32 11.94 -9.24
C MET A 661 -11.58 11.45 -8.51
N MET A 662 -12.30 12.36 -7.85
CA MET A 662 -13.56 12.06 -7.16
C MET A 662 -14.77 12.43 -8.04
N PRO A 663 -15.89 11.67 -7.96
CA PRO A 663 -17.03 11.90 -8.81
C PRO A 663 -17.72 13.26 -8.57
N ASP A 664 -17.61 13.82 -7.37
CA ASP A 664 -18.12 15.13 -6.97
C ASP A 664 -17.05 16.22 -6.89
N GLY A 665 -15.79 15.89 -7.23
CA GLY A 665 -14.65 16.81 -7.14
C GLY A 665 -14.22 17.15 -5.70
N ARG A 666 -14.68 16.42 -4.70
CA ARG A 666 -14.51 16.71 -3.26
C ARG A 666 -13.79 15.61 -2.53
N GLY A 667 -13.08 15.95 -1.47
CA GLY A 667 -12.53 14.96 -0.55
C GLY A 667 -13.63 14.35 0.33
N TRP A 668 -13.66 13.03 0.45
CA TRP A 668 -14.71 12.34 1.18
C TRP A 668 -14.33 12.07 2.63
N LEU A 669 -15.04 12.71 3.54
CA LEU A 669 -15.04 12.40 4.97
C LEU A 669 -15.90 11.16 5.25
N PHE A 670 -16.99 11.00 4.55
CA PHE A 670 -17.85 9.83 4.51
C PHE A 670 -17.73 9.19 3.13
N ALA A 671 -17.51 7.87 3.07
CA ALA A 671 -17.41 7.14 1.82
C ALA A 671 -18.69 6.35 1.56
N PRO A 672 -19.55 6.80 0.65
CA PRO A 672 -20.82 6.12 0.37
C PRO A 672 -20.64 4.78 -0.35
N THR A 673 -19.44 4.51 -0.84
CA THR A 673 -19.06 3.27 -1.53
C THR A 673 -17.54 3.07 -1.49
N GLY A 674 -17.04 1.97 -2.06
CA GLY A 674 -15.62 1.72 -2.27
C GLY A 674 -14.89 1.06 -1.09
N LEU A 675 -15.60 0.66 -0.03
CA LEU A 675 -15.05 -0.05 1.12
C LEU A 675 -15.99 -1.14 1.60
N LEU A 676 -15.43 -2.31 1.91
CA LEU A 676 -16.19 -3.48 2.35
C LEU A 676 -16.49 -3.48 3.86
N ASP A 677 -15.84 -2.60 4.63
CA ASP A 677 -15.89 -2.58 6.09
C ASP A 677 -16.53 -1.30 6.66
N GLY A 678 -17.25 -0.56 5.85
CA GLY A 678 -18.08 0.55 6.29
C GLY A 678 -17.64 1.93 5.78
N PRO A 679 -18.55 2.91 5.81
CA PRO A 679 -18.32 4.24 5.25
C PRO A 679 -17.46 5.16 6.12
N LEU A 680 -17.26 4.80 7.39
CA LEU A 680 -16.51 5.55 8.39
C LEU A 680 -15.55 4.63 9.17
N PRO A 681 -14.38 5.12 9.57
CA PRO A 681 -13.47 4.37 10.41
C PRO A 681 -14.05 4.12 11.81
N ALA A 682 -14.22 2.86 12.18
CA ALA A 682 -14.59 2.45 13.53
C ALA A 682 -13.47 1.59 14.14
N HIS A 683 -13.20 1.79 15.43
CA HIS A 683 -12.21 0.98 16.11
C HIS A 683 -12.81 -0.37 16.51
N TYR A 684 -12.16 -1.41 16.05
CA TYR A 684 -12.30 -2.78 16.55
C TYR A 684 -10.95 -3.27 17.04
N GLU A 685 -10.96 -4.27 17.92
CA GLU A 685 -9.72 -4.93 18.32
C GLU A 685 -9.07 -5.63 17.10
N PRO A 686 -7.74 -5.79 17.05
CA PRO A 686 -7.09 -6.70 16.13
C PRO A 686 -7.71 -8.10 16.18
N PHE A 687 -7.45 -8.95 15.19
CA PHE A 687 -8.01 -10.31 15.16
C PHE A 687 -7.72 -11.14 16.41
N GLU A 688 -6.70 -10.78 17.19
CA GLU A 688 -6.36 -11.29 18.52
C GLU A 688 -5.98 -10.13 19.43
N SER A 689 -6.45 -10.15 20.66
CA SER A 689 -6.15 -9.11 21.65
C SER A 689 -6.19 -9.65 23.07
N PRO A 690 -5.27 -9.23 23.95
CA PRO A 690 -5.33 -9.58 25.38
C PRO A 690 -6.45 -8.85 26.13
N VAL A 691 -7.20 -7.98 25.47
CA VAL A 691 -8.32 -7.24 26.03
C VAL A 691 -9.54 -7.34 25.11
N GLN A 692 -10.72 -7.08 25.69
CA GLN A 692 -11.97 -7.01 24.94
C GLN A 692 -12.21 -5.58 24.43
N ASN A 693 -13.02 -5.45 23.38
CA ASN A 693 -13.39 -4.16 22.81
C ASN A 693 -14.29 -3.37 23.77
N VAL A 694 -13.74 -2.31 24.35
CA VAL A 694 -14.49 -1.45 25.29
C VAL A 694 -15.38 -0.43 24.59
N LEU A 695 -15.17 -0.15 23.29
CA LEU A 695 -16.00 0.74 22.49
C LEU A 695 -17.30 0.05 22.05
N TYR A 696 -17.19 -1.19 21.60
CA TYR A 696 -18.31 -2.00 21.14
C TYR A 696 -18.27 -3.39 21.78
N PRO A 697 -18.74 -3.54 23.03
CA PRO A 697 -18.55 -4.79 23.80
C PRO A 697 -19.21 -6.03 23.21
N LYS A 698 -20.07 -5.88 22.19
CA LYS A 698 -20.71 -6.98 21.50
C LYS A 698 -20.02 -7.36 20.19
N LEU A 699 -18.99 -6.61 19.81
CA LEU A 699 -18.30 -6.75 18.53
C LEU A 699 -16.79 -6.61 18.73
N GLU A 700 -16.11 -7.73 18.91
CA GLU A 700 -14.69 -7.76 19.30
C GLU A 700 -13.79 -7.22 18.19
N MET A 701 -13.95 -7.71 16.97
CA MET A 701 -13.10 -7.36 15.82
C MET A 701 -13.93 -6.80 14.66
N ASN A 702 -13.22 -6.28 13.63
CA ASN A 702 -13.84 -5.87 12.37
C ASN A 702 -14.69 -7.01 11.80
N PRO A 703 -16.01 -6.84 11.67
CA PRO A 703 -16.91 -7.91 11.27
C PRO A 703 -16.63 -8.40 9.84
N ALA A 704 -16.18 -7.53 8.96
CA ALA A 704 -15.85 -7.85 7.57
C ALA A 704 -14.42 -8.40 7.39
N ALA A 705 -13.59 -8.48 8.44
CA ALA A 705 -12.22 -9.00 8.32
C ALA A 705 -12.21 -10.46 7.88
N VAL A 706 -11.30 -10.78 6.96
CA VAL A 706 -11.20 -12.13 6.40
C VAL A 706 -10.54 -13.06 7.41
N LYS A 707 -11.26 -14.09 7.83
CA LYS A 707 -10.76 -15.19 8.65
C LYS A 707 -10.69 -16.47 7.84
N TRP A 708 -9.52 -17.10 7.84
CA TRP A 708 -9.34 -18.41 7.21
C TRP A 708 -9.65 -19.50 8.25
N GLN A 709 -10.94 -19.91 8.30
CA GLN A 709 -11.44 -20.92 9.24
C GLN A 709 -10.93 -22.31 8.86
N ARG A 710 -9.81 -22.73 9.44
CA ARG A 710 -9.19 -24.03 9.24
C ARG A 710 -8.71 -24.57 10.58
N PRO A 711 -8.72 -25.91 10.81
CA PRO A 711 -8.17 -26.49 12.02
C PRO A 711 -6.69 -26.13 12.26
N GLU A 712 -5.95 -25.96 11.18
CA GLU A 712 -4.51 -25.63 11.20
C GLU A 712 -4.25 -24.14 11.46
N ASN A 713 -5.29 -23.30 11.47
CA ASN A 713 -5.20 -21.86 11.70
C ASN A 713 -6.02 -21.42 12.92
N PRO A 714 -5.71 -21.92 14.12
CA PRO A 714 -6.42 -21.52 15.33
C PRO A 714 -6.14 -20.05 15.69
N TYR A 715 -7.12 -19.40 16.30
CA TYR A 715 -7.00 -18.03 16.80
C TYR A 715 -6.99 -18.01 18.33
N ASN A 716 -6.18 -17.11 18.91
CA ASN A 716 -6.27 -16.81 20.34
C ASN A 716 -7.60 -16.10 20.65
N GLY A 717 -8.22 -16.40 21.78
CA GLY A 717 -9.43 -15.69 22.21
C GLY A 717 -9.13 -14.26 22.70
N PHE A 718 -10.14 -13.37 22.59
CA PHE A 718 -10.03 -12.02 23.16
C PHE A 718 -10.00 -12.07 24.67
N GLY A 719 -8.99 -11.42 25.27
CA GLY A 719 -8.78 -11.45 26.71
C GLY A 719 -8.35 -12.81 27.27
N ASP A 720 -7.83 -13.71 26.44
CA ASP A 720 -7.34 -15.04 26.87
C ASP A 720 -6.16 -14.88 27.84
N PRO A 721 -6.30 -15.37 29.08
CA PRO A 721 -5.23 -15.24 30.06
C PRO A 721 -3.97 -16.04 29.74
N ARG A 722 -4.03 -16.98 28.79
CA ARG A 722 -2.85 -17.74 28.32
C ARG A 722 -1.91 -16.85 27.50
N TYR A 723 -2.47 -15.83 26.83
CA TYR A 723 -1.73 -14.96 25.90
C TYR A 723 -1.94 -13.47 26.25
N PRO A 724 -1.42 -13.02 27.41
CA PRO A 724 -1.72 -11.71 27.97
C PRO A 724 -0.89 -10.55 27.39
N ILE A 725 -0.01 -10.82 26.43
CA ILE A 725 0.98 -9.88 25.90
C ILE A 725 0.66 -9.57 24.44
N VAL A 726 0.79 -8.30 24.06
CA VAL A 726 0.72 -7.87 22.65
C VAL A 726 2.09 -8.04 22.00
N ALA A 727 2.16 -8.81 20.92
CA ALA A 727 3.33 -8.85 20.06
C ALA A 727 3.15 -7.89 18.88
N THR A 728 4.19 -7.14 18.57
CA THR A 728 4.28 -6.30 17.36
C THR A 728 5.55 -6.58 16.59
N SER A 729 5.51 -6.45 15.26
CA SER A 729 6.70 -6.65 14.44
C SER A 729 7.28 -5.32 13.96
N PHE A 730 8.60 -5.26 13.79
CA PHE A 730 9.30 -4.07 13.31
C PHE A 730 10.40 -4.42 12.28
N ARG A 731 10.99 -3.40 11.67
CA ARG A 731 12.09 -3.51 10.73
C ARG A 731 13.38 -2.97 11.32
N LEU A 732 14.48 -3.60 10.96
CA LEU A 732 15.83 -3.15 11.26
C LEU A 732 16.43 -2.40 10.08
N THR A 733 17.49 -1.67 10.31
CA THR A 733 18.29 -1.01 9.25
C THR A 733 19.17 -2.02 8.51
N GLU A 734 19.66 -3.02 9.24
CA GLU A 734 20.66 -3.99 8.79
C GLU A 734 20.07 -5.06 7.86
N HIS A 735 18.79 -5.36 8.00
CA HIS A 735 18.12 -6.39 7.20
C HIS A 735 16.93 -5.85 6.41
N HIS A 736 16.67 -6.49 5.25
CA HIS A 736 15.61 -6.10 4.32
C HIS A 736 14.50 -7.15 4.23
N THR A 737 13.24 -6.73 4.28
CA THR A 737 12.04 -7.58 4.20
C THR A 737 12.13 -8.85 5.06
N ALA A 738 11.92 -10.06 4.50
CA ALA A 738 12.09 -11.35 5.21
C ALA A 738 13.56 -11.74 5.45
N GLY A 739 14.51 -10.92 5.04
CA GLY A 739 15.93 -11.08 5.35
C GLY A 739 16.70 -12.05 4.46
N GLY A 740 16.06 -12.78 3.56
CA GLY A 740 16.71 -13.80 2.73
C GLY A 740 17.93 -13.30 1.95
N MET A 741 17.85 -12.11 1.39
CA MET A 741 18.98 -11.47 0.70
C MET A 741 20.03 -10.94 1.68
N SER A 742 19.60 -10.14 2.65
CA SER A 742 20.51 -9.40 3.53
C SER A 742 21.25 -10.28 4.51
N ARG A 743 20.66 -11.41 4.96
CA ARG A 743 21.34 -12.38 5.81
C ARG A 743 22.44 -13.17 5.09
N ASN A 744 22.46 -13.16 3.76
CA ASN A 744 23.55 -13.70 2.95
C ASN A 744 24.69 -12.69 2.71
N VAL A 745 24.53 -11.44 3.15
CA VAL A 745 25.59 -10.42 3.09
C VAL A 745 26.34 -10.42 4.43
N PRO A 746 27.62 -10.85 4.47
CA PRO A 746 28.35 -11.05 5.74
C PRO A 746 28.39 -9.81 6.63
N TRP A 747 28.63 -8.65 6.07
CA TRP A 747 28.71 -7.37 6.83
C TRP A 747 27.41 -7.03 7.53
N LEU A 748 26.26 -7.28 6.89
CA LEU A 748 24.94 -7.04 7.48
C LEU A 748 24.62 -8.08 8.54
N GLY A 749 24.99 -9.34 8.29
CA GLY A 749 24.85 -10.43 9.26
C GLY A 749 25.72 -10.23 10.50
N GLU A 750 26.97 -9.75 10.36
CA GLU A 750 27.83 -9.41 11.50
C GLU A 750 27.24 -8.31 12.39
N LEU A 751 26.58 -7.30 11.79
CA LEU A 751 25.94 -6.23 12.55
C LEU A 751 24.73 -6.73 13.34
N GLN A 752 23.99 -7.70 12.81
CA GLN A 752 22.80 -8.26 13.45
C GLN A 752 22.69 -9.77 13.17
N PRO A 753 23.43 -10.61 13.92
CA PRO A 753 23.60 -12.02 13.58
C PRO A 753 22.49 -12.94 14.06
N GLU A 754 21.77 -12.58 15.12
CA GLU A 754 20.80 -13.46 15.78
C GLU A 754 19.43 -12.83 15.89
N MET A 755 18.38 -13.66 15.82
CA MET A 755 17.02 -13.27 16.15
C MET A 755 16.93 -12.82 17.61
N PHE A 756 16.26 -11.71 17.85
CA PHE A 756 16.02 -11.19 19.18
C PHE A 756 14.59 -10.66 19.34
N ALA A 757 14.16 -10.48 20.58
CA ALA A 757 12.90 -9.84 20.89
C ALA A 757 13.12 -8.76 21.96
N GLU A 758 12.54 -7.57 21.75
CA GLU A 758 12.57 -6.51 22.75
C GLU A 758 11.45 -6.73 23.77
N ILE A 759 11.81 -6.74 25.05
CA ILE A 759 10.94 -6.98 26.19
C ILE A 759 11.18 -5.92 27.27
N ASP A 760 10.12 -5.45 27.94
CA ASP A 760 10.28 -4.48 29.03
C ASP A 760 10.86 -5.11 30.29
N PRO A 761 11.61 -4.33 31.12
CA PRO A 761 12.28 -4.88 32.31
C PRO A 761 11.33 -5.46 33.36
N ALA A 762 10.11 -4.99 33.46
CA ALA A 762 9.17 -5.51 34.46
C ALA A 762 8.64 -6.89 34.05
N LEU A 763 8.26 -7.05 32.77
CA LEU A 763 7.87 -8.35 32.22
C LEU A 763 9.02 -9.35 32.27
N ALA A 764 10.24 -8.92 31.90
CA ALA A 764 11.42 -9.77 31.95
C ALA A 764 11.70 -10.29 33.37
N ALA A 765 11.62 -9.42 34.38
CA ALA A 765 11.77 -9.81 35.79
C ALA A 765 10.67 -10.77 36.27
N ASP A 766 9.40 -10.52 35.90
CA ASP A 766 8.26 -11.38 36.23
C ASP A 766 8.41 -12.80 35.67
N ARG A 767 8.96 -12.92 34.46
CA ARG A 767 9.15 -14.18 33.74
C ARG A 767 10.52 -14.81 33.97
N GLY A 768 11.41 -14.21 34.77
CA GLY A 768 12.76 -14.70 35.02
C GLY A 768 13.65 -14.70 33.77
N ILE A 769 13.43 -13.74 32.87
CA ILE A 769 14.16 -13.60 31.60
C ILE A 769 15.32 -12.62 31.80
N GLU A 770 16.54 -13.06 31.51
CA GLU A 770 17.75 -12.23 31.59
C GLU A 770 18.08 -11.57 30.24
N ASP A 771 18.65 -10.37 30.28
CA ASP A 771 19.13 -9.68 29.06
C ASP A 771 20.20 -10.53 28.34
N GLY A 772 20.03 -10.73 27.02
CA GLY A 772 20.86 -11.62 26.21
C GLY A 772 20.55 -13.11 26.39
N GLY A 773 19.72 -13.50 27.38
CA GLY A 773 19.27 -14.87 27.57
C GLY A 773 18.33 -15.35 26.47
N TRP A 774 18.12 -16.66 26.36
CA TRP A 774 17.10 -17.20 25.48
C TRP A 774 15.73 -17.05 26.09
N MET A 775 14.76 -16.70 25.25
CA MET A 775 13.34 -16.72 25.57
C MET A 775 12.55 -17.43 24.49
N THR A 776 11.49 -18.10 24.86
CA THR A 776 10.49 -18.67 23.97
C THR A 776 9.27 -17.77 23.96
N ILE A 777 8.73 -17.53 22.78
CA ILE A 777 7.49 -16.76 22.56
C ILE A 777 6.49 -17.74 21.95
N GLU A 778 5.29 -17.81 22.53
CA GLU A 778 4.27 -18.78 22.14
C GLU A 778 2.91 -18.16 21.83
N THR A 779 2.21 -18.77 20.89
CA THR A 779 0.82 -18.51 20.51
C THR A 779 0.09 -19.84 20.32
N GLU A 780 -1.21 -19.82 20.01
CA GLU A 780 -1.97 -21.04 19.74
C GLU A 780 -1.44 -21.85 18.53
N ARG A 781 -0.66 -21.22 17.62
CA ARG A 781 -0.11 -21.85 16.40
C ARG A 781 1.26 -22.49 16.60
N GLY A 782 1.98 -22.08 17.61
CA GLY A 782 3.32 -22.58 17.86
C GLY A 782 4.18 -21.63 18.66
N GLU A 783 5.46 -21.96 18.71
CA GLU A 783 6.45 -21.21 19.48
C GLU A 783 7.73 -20.95 18.68
N ILE A 784 8.36 -19.79 18.95
CA ILE A 784 9.66 -19.42 18.41
C ILE A 784 10.65 -19.11 19.53
N GLU A 785 11.93 -19.15 19.21
CA GLU A 785 13.03 -18.78 20.10
C GLU A 785 13.72 -17.50 19.65
N ALA A 786 14.04 -16.64 20.61
CA ALA A 786 14.81 -15.42 20.35
C ALA A 786 15.71 -15.07 21.54
N ARG A 787 16.75 -14.26 21.28
CA ARG A 787 17.48 -13.62 22.37
C ARG A 787 16.63 -12.53 22.99
N ALA A 788 16.53 -12.50 24.30
CA ALA A 788 15.85 -11.42 24.99
C ALA A 788 16.71 -10.16 24.99
N LYS A 789 16.16 -9.05 24.48
CA LYS A 789 16.71 -7.72 24.68
C LYS A 789 15.86 -6.98 25.69
N VAL A 790 16.29 -6.99 26.94
CA VAL A 790 15.59 -6.28 28.01
C VAL A 790 15.79 -4.77 27.85
N THR A 791 14.73 -4.06 27.54
CA THR A 791 14.82 -2.64 27.16
C THR A 791 13.56 -1.85 27.46
N ARG A 792 13.70 -0.54 27.66
CA ARG A 792 12.58 0.40 27.83
C ARG A 792 12.04 0.93 26.49
N ARG A 793 12.45 0.38 25.37
CA ARG A 793 11.93 0.78 24.05
C ARG A 793 10.49 0.38 23.84
N VAL A 794 10.08 -0.75 24.39
CA VAL A 794 8.69 -1.16 24.50
C VAL A 794 8.26 -0.94 25.94
N ARG A 795 7.13 -0.27 26.14
CA ARG A 795 6.66 0.10 27.49
C ARG A 795 5.37 -0.61 27.79
N PRO A 796 5.17 -1.04 29.05
CA PRO A 796 3.86 -1.48 29.48
C PRO A 796 2.87 -0.32 29.43
N LEU A 797 1.65 -0.62 29.02
CA LEU A 797 0.57 0.35 28.89
C LEU A 797 -0.49 0.12 29.96
N ARG A 798 -1.13 1.19 30.39
CA ARG A 798 -2.26 1.13 31.32
C ARG A 798 -3.57 1.25 30.54
N LEU A 799 -4.29 0.14 30.43
CA LEU A 799 -5.56 0.02 29.73
C LEU A 799 -6.64 -0.31 30.73
N ASP A 800 -7.63 0.54 30.89
CA ASP A 800 -8.79 0.30 31.77
C ASP A 800 -8.42 -0.23 33.18
N GLY A 801 -7.38 0.36 33.78
CA GLY A 801 -6.87 -0.04 35.12
C GLY A 801 -5.93 -1.25 35.12
N ARG A 802 -5.72 -1.94 34.01
CA ARG A 802 -4.79 -3.07 33.84
C ARG A 802 -3.45 -2.62 33.27
N VAL A 803 -2.41 -3.35 33.57
CA VAL A 803 -1.12 -3.23 32.89
C VAL A 803 -1.07 -4.27 31.77
N VAL A 804 -0.90 -3.83 30.53
CA VAL A 804 -0.71 -4.70 29.37
C VAL A 804 0.70 -4.50 28.86
N HIS A 805 1.45 -5.58 28.75
CA HIS A 805 2.80 -5.58 28.21
C HIS A 805 2.79 -5.75 26.71
N GLN A 806 3.82 -5.20 26.07
CA GLN A 806 4.09 -5.40 24.66
C GLN A 806 5.50 -5.95 24.49
N ILE A 807 5.70 -6.79 23.45
CA ILE A 807 7.01 -7.21 22.96
C ILE A 807 7.15 -6.81 21.50
N ALA A 808 8.39 -6.60 21.06
CA ALA A 808 8.65 -6.25 19.67
C ALA A 808 9.60 -7.25 19.02
N LEU A 809 9.25 -7.71 17.83
CA LEU A 809 9.91 -8.77 17.09
C LEU A 809 10.40 -8.25 15.73
N PRO A 810 11.69 -8.40 15.39
CA PRO A 810 12.16 -8.12 14.03
C PRO A 810 11.61 -9.14 13.04
N TRP A 811 11.32 -8.68 11.83
CA TRP A 811 10.70 -9.46 10.76
C TRP A 811 11.66 -10.37 9.95
N HIS A 812 12.96 -10.27 10.16
CA HIS A 812 13.98 -10.57 9.15
C HIS A 812 14.62 -11.95 9.22
N TRP A 813 14.15 -12.89 10.06
CA TRP A 813 14.77 -14.19 10.24
C TRP A 813 14.02 -15.31 9.55
N GLY A 814 14.79 -16.36 9.27
CA GLY A 814 14.38 -17.60 8.65
C GLY A 814 15.45 -18.66 8.84
N TYR A 815 15.20 -19.85 8.33
CA TYR A 815 15.97 -21.06 8.61
C TYR A 815 17.14 -21.32 7.64
N THR A 816 17.34 -20.48 6.61
CA THR A 816 18.45 -20.62 5.64
C THR A 816 19.53 -19.56 5.80
N GLY A 817 20.65 -19.77 5.11
CA GLY A 817 21.77 -18.85 5.08
C GLY A 817 22.69 -18.98 6.31
N PRO A 818 23.73 -18.14 6.38
CA PRO A 818 24.72 -18.21 7.47
C PRO A 818 24.19 -17.67 8.80
N TYR A 819 23.22 -16.76 8.78
CA TYR A 819 22.61 -16.12 9.96
C TYR A 819 21.15 -16.54 10.07
N ARG A 820 20.90 -17.60 10.82
CA ARG A 820 19.60 -18.27 10.93
C ARG A 820 18.85 -17.88 12.20
N GLY A 821 17.54 -18.04 12.18
CA GLY A 821 16.66 -17.90 13.34
C GLY A 821 15.22 -18.25 12.97
N ASP A 822 14.36 -18.32 13.96
CA ASP A 822 12.94 -18.57 13.74
C ASP A 822 12.25 -17.37 13.09
N SER A 823 11.20 -17.63 12.35
CA SER A 823 10.41 -16.58 11.74
C SER A 823 9.33 -16.06 12.68
N THR A 824 9.24 -14.74 12.82
CA THR A 824 8.10 -14.10 13.53
C THR A 824 6.75 -14.53 12.95
N ASN A 825 6.69 -14.89 11.66
CA ASN A 825 5.46 -15.28 10.98
C ASN A 825 4.98 -16.70 11.32
N ASP A 826 5.77 -17.50 12.03
CA ASP A 826 5.30 -18.77 12.59
C ASP A 826 4.31 -18.57 13.75
N LEU A 827 4.29 -17.37 14.35
CA LEU A 827 3.39 -17.03 15.46
C LEU A 827 2.03 -16.49 15.01
N GLY A 828 1.93 -15.90 13.81
CA GLY A 828 0.74 -15.20 13.35
C GLY A 828 -0.32 -16.11 12.71
N ALA A 829 -1.61 -15.87 12.95
CA ALA A 829 -2.70 -16.53 12.24
C ALA A 829 -2.94 -15.90 10.86
N LEU A 830 -3.46 -16.68 9.92
CA LEU A 830 -3.96 -16.13 8.64
C LEU A 830 -5.22 -15.33 8.89
N SER A 831 -5.12 -14.04 8.72
CA SER A 831 -6.24 -13.10 8.72
C SER A 831 -5.96 -11.99 7.72
N GLY A 832 -6.99 -11.44 7.11
CA GLY A 832 -6.87 -10.44 6.06
C GLY A 832 -7.70 -9.20 6.35
N GLU A 833 -7.18 -8.06 5.92
CA GLU A 833 -7.90 -6.82 5.84
C GLU A 833 -9.00 -6.97 4.77
N PRO A 834 -10.24 -6.51 5.01
CA PRO A 834 -11.38 -6.80 4.13
C PRO A 834 -11.19 -6.39 2.66
N ASN A 835 -10.62 -5.22 2.44
CA ASN A 835 -10.59 -4.62 1.11
C ASN A 835 -9.46 -5.15 0.21
N VAL A 836 -8.34 -5.61 0.79
CA VAL A 836 -7.15 -6.02 0.02
C VAL A 836 -6.46 -7.29 0.52
N ASN A 837 -7.00 -7.95 1.50
CA ASN A 837 -6.45 -9.17 2.12
C ASN A 837 -4.99 -9.04 2.63
N ILE A 838 -4.56 -7.82 2.97
CA ILE A 838 -3.27 -7.66 3.63
C ILE A 838 -3.30 -8.33 5.00
N GLN A 839 -2.23 -9.06 5.30
CA GLN A 839 -2.04 -9.79 6.57
C GLN A 839 -1.99 -8.87 7.80
N GLU A 840 -2.53 -9.32 8.91
CA GLU A 840 -2.34 -8.73 10.24
C GLU A 840 -1.05 -9.23 10.86
N SER A 841 0.00 -8.42 10.88
CA SER A 841 1.29 -8.83 11.45
C SER A 841 1.87 -7.82 12.44
N LYS A 842 1.05 -6.85 12.83
CA LYS A 842 1.47 -5.77 13.74
C LYS A 842 0.83 -5.85 15.12
N ALA A 843 -0.21 -6.65 15.30
CA ALA A 843 -0.84 -6.86 16.59
C ALA A 843 -1.42 -8.27 16.68
N PHE A 844 -0.85 -9.10 17.54
CA PHE A 844 -1.39 -10.41 17.91
C PHE A 844 -1.04 -10.71 19.37
N SER A 845 -1.76 -11.63 20.00
CA SER A 845 -1.52 -11.97 21.40
C SER A 845 -0.56 -13.15 21.56
N CYS A 846 0.28 -13.11 22.59
CA CYS A 846 1.26 -14.15 22.89
C CYS A 846 1.53 -14.25 24.40
N ASP A 847 2.32 -15.27 24.79
CA ASP A 847 3.02 -15.29 26.07
C ASP A 847 4.51 -15.54 25.87
N VAL A 848 5.31 -15.33 26.92
CA VAL A 848 6.76 -15.51 26.90
C VAL A 848 7.24 -16.27 28.13
N ARG A 849 8.27 -17.10 27.96
CA ARG A 849 8.94 -17.81 29.05
C ARG A 849 10.46 -17.79 28.90
N ALA A 850 11.17 -17.89 30.01
CA ALA A 850 12.62 -17.99 30.01
C ALA A 850 13.09 -19.34 29.41
N GLY A 851 14.20 -19.28 28.69
CA GLY A 851 14.85 -20.47 28.13
C GLY A 851 14.40 -20.83 26.73
N ARG A 852 14.89 -21.96 26.26
CA ARG A 852 14.62 -22.52 24.94
C ARG A 852 13.41 -23.46 24.99
N ARG A 853 12.75 -23.68 23.87
CA ARG A 853 11.69 -24.67 23.73
C ARG A 853 12.21 -26.09 23.98
N SER A 854 11.39 -26.96 24.56
CA SER A 854 11.76 -28.37 24.83
C SER A 854 11.68 -29.19 23.55
N GLY A 855 12.74 -29.90 23.20
CA GLY A 855 12.75 -30.83 22.07
C GLY A 855 13.08 -30.22 20.71
N ALA A 856 13.33 -28.92 20.65
CA ALA A 856 13.86 -28.30 19.43
C ALA A 856 15.22 -28.88 19.08
N SER A 857 15.49 -29.13 17.82
CA SER A 857 16.80 -29.50 17.29
C SER A 857 17.82 -28.44 17.69
N THR A 858 18.39 -28.64 18.87
CA THR A 858 19.55 -27.87 19.35
C THR A 858 20.76 -27.99 18.43
N ALA A 859 20.78 -29.01 17.57
CA ALA A 859 21.84 -29.27 16.64
C ALA A 859 22.02 -28.20 15.55
N ARG A 860 20.93 -27.58 15.08
CA ARG A 860 21.01 -26.52 14.05
C ARG A 860 21.51 -25.19 14.59
N LEU A 861 21.08 -24.81 15.79
CA LEU A 861 21.52 -23.57 16.43
C LEU A 861 22.87 -23.65 17.08
N ALA A 862 23.30 -24.83 17.51
CA ALA A 862 24.66 -25.09 18.02
C ALA A 862 25.72 -25.09 16.90
N GLY A 863 25.35 -25.42 15.66
CA GLY A 863 26.20 -25.29 14.47
C GLY A 863 26.38 -23.85 13.97
N ALA A 864 25.52 -22.95 14.40
CA ALA A 864 25.60 -21.52 14.12
C ALA A 864 26.49 -20.73 15.10
N SER A 865 27.25 -21.43 15.99
CA SER A 865 28.30 -20.77 16.71
C SER A 865 29.38 -20.35 15.69
N LEU A 866 29.40 -19.08 15.35
CA LEU A 866 30.48 -18.32 14.73
C LEU A 866 31.49 -19.25 13.98
N GLY A 867 31.06 -19.80 12.86
CA GLY A 867 31.98 -20.32 11.87
C GLY A 867 32.96 -19.19 11.61
N LYS A 868 34.26 -19.45 11.78
CA LYS A 868 35.27 -18.48 11.35
C LYS A 868 34.84 -17.95 9.98
N PRO A 869 34.94 -16.66 9.75
CA PRO A 869 34.72 -16.12 8.40
C PRO A 869 35.51 -17.04 7.45
N VAL A 870 34.82 -17.60 6.46
CA VAL A 870 35.49 -18.23 5.33
C VAL A 870 36.17 -17.05 4.65
N GLY A 871 37.47 -16.90 4.89
CA GLY A 871 38.31 -15.98 4.16
C GLY A 871 38.14 -16.28 2.66
N PRO A 872 38.24 -15.31 1.77
CA PRO A 872 38.19 -15.56 0.33
C PRO A 872 39.15 -16.71 0.02
N GLY A 873 38.64 -17.76 -0.62
CA GLY A 873 39.46 -18.87 -1.09
C GLY A 873 40.53 -18.34 -2.02
N GLU A 874 41.68 -18.96 -2.10
CA GLU A 874 42.81 -18.60 -2.93
C GLU A 874 42.49 -18.55 -4.46
N ASP A 875 41.25 -18.90 -4.86
CA ASP A 875 40.72 -18.91 -6.23
C ASP A 875 39.55 -17.95 -6.46
N ASP A 876 39.41 -16.87 -5.67
CA ASP A 876 38.38 -15.85 -5.91
C ASP A 876 38.79 -14.95 -7.11
N PRO A 877 38.08 -15.03 -8.26
CA PRO A 877 38.37 -14.15 -9.41
C PRO A 877 38.09 -12.66 -9.15
N ALA A 878 37.59 -12.29 -7.97
CA ALA A 878 37.45 -10.89 -7.53
C ALA A 878 38.73 -10.29 -6.89
N ALA A 879 39.79 -11.09 -6.73
CA ALA A 879 41.04 -10.61 -6.15
C ALA A 879 41.93 -9.76 -7.09
N GLU A 880 41.53 -9.57 -8.35
CA GLU A 880 42.21 -8.67 -9.28
C GLU A 880 41.40 -7.39 -9.56
N TYR A 881 41.30 -6.51 -8.58
CA TYR A 881 40.99 -5.10 -8.85
C TYR A 881 42.27 -4.28 -8.97
N PRO A 882 42.51 -3.59 -10.09
CA PRO A 882 43.63 -2.66 -10.19
C PRO A 882 43.45 -1.51 -9.20
N SER A 883 44.50 -1.23 -8.44
CA SER A 883 44.59 -0.15 -7.47
C SER A 883 44.81 1.22 -8.12
N GLU A 884 44.03 1.58 -9.14
CA GLU A 884 44.09 2.89 -9.77
C GLU A 884 42.69 3.46 -9.99
N ILE A 885 42.12 4.02 -8.91
CA ILE A 885 41.24 5.20 -8.97
C ILE A 885 41.46 5.96 -7.66
N THR A 886 42.40 6.92 -7.71
CA THR A 886 42.41 8.10 -6.85
C THR A 886 41.58 9.19 -7.50
#